data_1e73e60dadc2ee34a9fd51bc46e0702c
#
_entry.id   1e73e60dadc2ee34a9fd51bc46e0702c
#
_cell.length_a   1.000
_cell.length_b   1.000
_cell.length_c   1.000
_cell.angle_alpha   90.00
_cell.angle_beta   90.00
_cell.angle_gamma   90.00
#
_symmetry.space_group_name_H-M   'P 1'
#
loop_
_entity.id
_entity.type
_entity.pdbx_description
1 polymer ?
#
loop_
_entity_poly.entity_id
_entity_poly.type
_entity_poly.pdbx_seq_one_letter_code
_entity_poly.pdbx_strand_id
1 'polypeptide(L)'
;MATAGKRSRVLIGRASELAELDRGLDRLGAGKPWFVQIVGEPGIGKSRLLLELTRRASARGYLVLAGRAAEFEQDLPFAVLRDACNDYLGSIERRLRLSLRPETLSELAAVFPSLSGSATMPAARQDLGDDRYRTHYAIRALLEWLAAQQPTVMALDDVHWADAASVEVIAHLLRRFRGPVLGALAARQRPARLAAVLDTATRADYGGRIELAPLTVAQAESLMDPALDADERAILHRQSGGNPFYLEQLSRVAVPAGGRYRLASDNPADEWRPPAAVSASIREELSALSTGTRLTVDAAAIAGESFEPQLVAAIAERPEPVTLAAFDELLAVDFIRPTDAPRRFRFRHPIVRRVVYDQLPRAWRLGAHARAASALTASRAPATEAALHIERSATAGDQHAVAMLIDAARTVAPRAPLTAGRWLRTAFRLLPRDVGPEQRIGLLREAAAALASAGADEESVEELEQALALAPSARPGARAELIAKLAEARRRSGQPFESRVLLVQALHSLGVSDGAAAQALRLELAIDHYWHREFEPLQALADHTLADARERRETSMTALAAALRSLAGSALHRTGNALLDLAEAEAALRRLTDDELAHRVYLGVYIGLAALRLEHPDDVLTHIHRCLRIARLTGQDAMAHPWLSLTARALLLKGEIAKAQHDAAAAIDTALLPGENWRTIWALEADAMAAFWAGDAGRALASATQMVARSERSSDQFLTPAARIQLGAALYLSGDVAAAVKELEAFDIESGWDVLDLHAGHGWELLSRVRLALSQLDAAEEVSARAGIRAEASRLPLARATARLARGSVWLAQGDAATALELARDAAEIAGQAGNPLICGRAQLLAGRALAAAGQREAAVVELGSAGTQLSGCGAAKETDAAARELRRLGQRILRRARAQGTGTGVAALSSREREVAALVASGKTNRNIAAALYLSEKTIESHLARIYDKLDVHSRAALTAIMVRESTS
;
A
#
# COMPACT_ATOMS: atom_id res chain seq x y z
N MET A 1 20.13 -41.15 34.15
CA MET A 1 20.07 -40.23 32.98
C MET A 1 18.76 -39.41 32.99
N ALA A 2 18.62 -38.51 33.94
CA ALA A 2 17.39 -37.75 34.12
C ALA A 2 17.72 -36.32 34.54
N THR A 3 18.38 -35.50 33.66
CA THR A 3 18.67 -34.08 33.95
C THR A 3 18.71 -33.21 32.67
N ALA A 4 18.45 -33.75 31.47
CA ALA A 4 18.52 -32.97 30.20
C ALA A 4 17.26 -32.18 29.86
N GLY A 5 16.14 -32.36 30.55
CA GLY A 5 14.81 -31.82 30.19
C GLY A 5 14.42 -30.44 30.77
N LYS A 6 15.26 -29.75 31.54
CA LYS A 6 14.90 -28.49 32.22
C LYS A 6 15.80 -27.29 31.91
N ARG A 7 16.72 -27.37 30.97
CA ARG A 7 17.57 -26.23 30.62
C ARG A 7 16.88 -25.26 29.69
N SER A 8 16.76 -24.06 30.21
CA SER A 8 16.51 -22.76 29.57
C SER A 8 15.08 -22.30 29.30
N ARG A 9 14.41 -21.92 30.38
CA ARG A 9 13.29 -20.95 30.31
C ARG A 9 13.75 -19.50 30.19
N VAL A 10 15.05 -19.20 30.34
CA VAL A 10 15.59 -17.83 30.34
C VAL A 10 16.09 -17.46 28.95
N LEU A 11 15.67 -16.26 28.48
CA LEU A 11 16.17 -15.68 27.23
C LEU A 11 17.53 -15.04 27.51
N ILE A 12 18.57 -15.53 26.87
CA ILE A 12 19.96 -15.13 27.13
C ILE A 12 20.37 -14.03 26.15
N GLY A 13 21.02 -12.98 26.66
CA GLY A 13 21.65 -11.93 25.84
C GLY A 13 20.70 -11.03 25.07
N ARG A 14 19.42 -10.90 25.52
CA ARG A 14 18.37 -10.12 24.82
C ARG A 14 17.70 -9.07 25.70
N ALA A 15 18.47 -8.47 26.60
CA ALA A 15 17.91 -7.50 27.57
C ALA A 15 17.39 -6.21 26.89
N SER A 16 18.10 -5.71 25.89
CA SER A 16 17.73 -4.52 25.12
C SER A 16 16.45 -4.73 24.32
N GLU A 17 16.34 -5.88 23.67
CA GLU A 17 15.18 -6.27 22.85
C GLU A 17 13.94 -6.49 23.74
N LEU A 18 14.14 -7.09 24.92
CA LEU A 18 13.07 -7.26 25.89
C LEU A 18 12.57 -5.91 26.45
N ALA A 19 13.48 -4.98 26.70
CA ALA A 19 13.09 -3.63 27.16
C ALA A 19 12.29 -2.87 26.09
N GLU A 20 12.58 -3.08 24.81
CA GLU A 20 11.80 -2.50 23.71
C GLU A 20 10.40 -3.11 23.62
N LEU A 21 10.29 -4.44 23.77
CA LEU A 21 9.00 -5.11 23.82
C LEU A 21 8.16 -4.68 25.02
N ASP A 22 8.77 -4.48 26.18
CA ASP A 22 8.08 -3.98 27.37
C ASP A 22 7.55 -2.56 27.16
N ARG A 23 8.34 -1.67 26.52
CA ARG A 23 7.85 -0.34 26.10
C ARG A 23 6.63 -0.43 25.18
N GLY A 24 6.63 -1.39 24.24
CA GLY A 24 5.48 -1.66 23.40
C GLY A 24 4.24 -2.09 24.19
N LEU A 25 4.41 -2.97 25.16
CA LEU A 25 3.33 -3.40 26.06
C LEU A 25 2.82 -2.26 26.96
N ASP A 26 3.68 -1.36 27.40
CA ASP A 26 3.30 -0.19 28.20
C ASP A 26 2.50 0.82 27.33
N ARG A 27 2.90 1.03 26.07
CA ARG A 27 2.12 1.84 25.10
C ARG A 27 0.74 1.23 24.85
N LEU A 28 0.67 -0.08 24.71
CA LEU A 28 -0.59 -0.81 24.56
C LEU A 28 -1.49 -0.60 25.79
N GLY A 29 -0.94 -0.69 27.00
CA GLY A 29 -1.67 -0.40 28.25
C GLY A 29 -2.16 1.04 28.34
N ALA A 30 -1.49 1.98 27.69
CA ALA A 30 -1.92 3.38 27.56
C ALA A 30 -2.94 3.61 26.42
N GLY A 31 -3.47 2.55 25.82
CA GLY A 31 -4.48 2.64 24.74
C GLY A 31 -3.93 3.00 23.37
N LYS A 32 -2.60 2.94 23.14
CA LYS A 32 -1.96 3.31 21.88
C LYS A 32 -1.55 2.06 21.09
N PRO A 33 -1.74 2.04 19.76
CA PRO A 33 -1.26 0.94 18.94
C PRO A 33 0.28 0.94 18.87
N TRP A 34 0.85 -0.25 18.71
CA TRP A 34 2.28 -0.43 18.49
C TRP A 34 2.54 -1.60 17.56
N PHE A 35 3.41 -1.42 16.58
CA PHE A 35 3.84 -2.50 15.69
C PHE A 35 5.35 -2.69 15.83
N VAL A 36 5.78 -3.94 16.01
CA VAL A 36 7.20 -4.27 16.11
C VAL A 36 7.55 -5.34 15.09
N GLN A 37 8.62 -5.08 14.34
CA GLN A 37 9.21 -6.05 13.44
C GLN A 37 10.45 -6.67 14.05
N ILE A 38 10.47 -8.00 14.19
CA ILE A 38 11.61 -8.77 14.68
C ILE A 38 12.28 -9.42 13.48
N VAL A 39 13.50 -9.00 13.14
CA VAL A 39 14.25 -9.49 11.99
C VAL A 39 15.52 -10.21 12.46
N GLY A 40 15.92 -11.22 11.70
CA GLY A 40 17.15 -11.94 11.94
C GLY A 40 17.20 -13.30 11.26
N GLU A 41 18.35 -13.94 11.27
CA GLU A 41 18.56 -15.24 10.65
C GLU A 41 17.66 -16.34 11.22
N PRO A 42 17.40 -17.44 10.48
CA PRO A 42 16.74 -18.61 11.03
C PRO A 42 17.52 -19.17 12.21
N GLY A 43 16.79 -19.54 13.28
CA GLY A 43 17.41 -20.09 14.48
C GLY A 43 17.99 -19.06 15.46
N ILE A 44 18.03 -17.74 15.12
CA ILE A 44 18.64 -16.68 15.96
C ILE A 44 17.84 -16.38 17.24
N GLY A 45 16.62 -16.90 17.36
CA GLY A 45 15.78 -16.77 18.54
C GLY A 45 14.56 -15.84 18.39
N LYS A 46 14.14 -15.48 17.15
CA LYS A 46 12.93 -14.67 16.89
C LYS A 46 11.67 -15.22 17.56
N SER A 47 11.36 -16.49 17.28
CA SER A 47 10.21 -17.20 17.84
C SER A 47 10.25 -17.25 19.38
N ARG A 48 11.44 -17.36 19.96
CA ARG A 48 11.62 -17.37 21.40
C ARG A 48 11.38 -15.97 22.02
N LEU A 49 11.86 -14.93 21.35
CA LEU A 49 11.57 -13.54 21.75
C LEU A 49 10.07 -13.24 21.66
N LEU A 50 9.43 -13.72 20.59
CA LEU A 50 7.99 -13.59 20.37
C LEU A 50 7.19 -14.33 21.47
N LEU A 51 7.61 -15.55 21.84
CA LEU A 51 7.03 -16.33 22.94
C LEU A 51 7.17 -15.60 24.29
N GLU A 52 8.31 -14.96 24.55
CA GLU A 52 8.50 -14.19 25.78
C GLU A 52 7.58 -12.94 25.79
N LEU A 53 7.39 -12.28 24.65
CA LEU A 53 6.40 -11.20 24.51
C LEU A 53 4.99 -11.70 24.84
N THR A 54 4.55 -12.84 24.26
CA THR A 54 3.21 -13.39 24.53
C THR A 54 3.04 -13.74 26.02
N ARG A 55 4.06 -14.32 26.65
CA ARG A 55 4.06 -14.62 28.09
C ARG A 55 3.91 -13.35 28.95
N ARG A 56 4.65 -12.28 28.62
CA ARG A 56 4.58 -10.99 29.32
C ARG A 56 3.26 -10.29 29.11
N ALA A 57 2.69 -10.37 27.92
CA ALA A 57 1.36 -9.86 27.60
C ALA A 57 0.27 -10.59 28.40
N SER A 58 0.31 -11.92 28.43
CA SER A 58 -0.62 -12.73 29.22
C SER A 58 -0.52 -12.42 30.72
N ALA A 59 0.69 -12.24 31.26
CA ALA A 59 0.90 -11.88 32.66
C ALA A 59 0.34 -10.48 33.03
N ARG A 60 0.19 -9.58 32.04
CA ARG A 60 -0.46 -8.27 32.19
C ARG A 60 -1.97 -8.34 31.97
N GLY A 61 -2.52 -9.52 31.71
CA GLY A 61 -3.94 -9.73 31.44
C GLY A 61 -4.37 -9.28 30.03
N TYR A 62 -3.48 -9.22 29.05
CA TYR A 62 -3.81 -8.86 27.68
C TYR A 62 -4.24 -10.10 26.88
N LEU A 63 -5.11 -9.90 25.90
CA LEU A 63 -5.47 -10.95 24.95
C LEU A 63 -4.26 -11.21 24.03
N VAL A 64 -3.90 -12.48 23.89
CA VAL A 64 -2.82 -12.90 23.00
C VAL A 64 -3.39 -13.76 21.88
N LEU A 65 -3.17 -13.33 20.64
CA LEU A 65 -3.46 -14.05 19.41
C LEU A 65 -2.10 -14.37 18.76
N ALA A 66 -1.72 -15.64 18.76
CA ALA A 66 -0.41 -16.06 18.27
C ALA A 66 -0.57 -17.03 17.10
N GLY A 67 0.10 -16.74 15.99
CA GLY A 67 0.07 -17.58 14.79
C GLY A 67 1.45 -17.64 14.12
N ARG A 68 1.63 -18.65 13.29
CA ARG A 68 2.85 -18.90 12.55
C ARG A 68 2.58 -19.16 11.09
N ALA A 69 3.33 -18.48 10.22
CA ALA A 69 3.32 -18.78 8.79
C ALA A 69 4.26 -19.95 8.49
N ALA A 70 3.83 -20.85 7.61
CA ALA A 70 4.58 -22.02 7.23
C ALA A 70 4.95 -21.97 5.74
N GLU A 71 6.17 -22.38 5.40
CA GLU A 71 6.66 -22.41 4.02
C GLU A 71 5.74 -23.16 3.06
N PHE A 72 5.11 -24.23 3.53
CA PHE A 72 4.19 -25.05 2.76
C PHE A 72 2.77 -24.49 2.62
N GLU A 73 2.41 -23.52 3.45
CA GLU A 73 1.08 -22.92 3.52
C GLU A 73 1.03 -21.53 2.87
N GLN A 74 2.13 -21.08 2.26
CA GLN A 74 2.17 -19.75 1.61
C GLN A 74 1.18 -19.59 0.45
N ASP A 75 0.61 -20.69 -0.03
CA ASP A 75 -0.44 -20.72 -1.03
C ASP A 75 -1.85 -20.97 -0.42
N LEU A 76 -1.95 -21.15 0.91
CA LEU A 76 -3.20 -21.31 1.62
C LEU A 76 -3.68 -19.94 2.11
N PRO A 77 -4.79 -19.40 1.57
CA PRO A 77 -5.25 -18.06 1.94
C PRO A 77 -5.53 -17.91 3.43
N PHE A 78 -5.05 -16.80 4.02
CA PHE A 78 -5.22 -16.44 5.43
C PHE A 78 -4.65 -17.45 6.44
N ALA A 79 -3.69 -18.30 6.04
CA ALA A 79 -3.18 -19.37 6.88
C ALA A 79 -2.67 -18.86 8.24
N VAL A 80 -1.78 -17.87 8.27
CA VAL A 80 -1.22 -17.34 9.51
C VAL A 80 -2.27 -16.66 10.41
N LEU A 81 -3.29 -16.04 9.83
CA LEU A 81 -4.39 -15.42 10.59
C LEU A 81 -5.34 -16.46 11.15
N ARG A 82 -5.58 -17.54 10.39
CA ARG A 82 -6.35 -18.69 10.86
C ARG A 82 -5.65 -19.37 12.04
N ASP A 83 -4.35 -19.60 11.93
CA ASP A 83 -3.56 -20.18 13.02
C ASP A 83 -3.61 -19.30 14.28
N ALA A 84 -3.55 -17.97 14.12
CA ALA A 84 -3.59 -17.03 15.24
C ALA A 84 -4.96 -16.92 15.92
N CYS A 85 -6.06 -17.04 15.20
CA CYS A 85 -7.37 -16.58 15.70
C CYS A 85 -8.41 -17.68 15.81
N ASN A 86 -8.36 -18.73 14.96
CA ASN A 86 -9.47 -19.65 14.76
C ASN A 86 -9.98 -20.31 16.06
N ASP A 87 -9.08 -20.83 16.89
CA ASP A 87 -9.46 -21.55 18.11
C ASP A 87 -10.07 -20.61 19.15
N TYR A 88 -9.50 -19.40 19.30
CA TYR A 88 -10.05 -18.40 20.19
C TYR A 88 -11.43 -17.94 19.73
N LEU A 89 -11.64 -17.72 18.44
CA LEU A 89 -12.92 -17.28 17.88
C LEU A 89 -14.01 -18.32 18.09
N GLY A 90 -13.69 -19.62 17.96
CA GLY A 90 -14.60 -20.70 18.29
C GLY A 90 -15.08 -20.65 19.75
N SER A 91 -14.19 -20.28 20.68
CA SER A 91 -14.56 -20.20 22.10
C SER A 91 -15.48 -19.02 22.45
N ILE A 92 -15.51 -17.97 21.62
CA ILE A 92 -16.32 -16.76 21.83
C ILE A 92 -17.42 -16.56 20.76
N GLU A 93 -17.67 -17.54 19.91
CA GLU A 93 -18.62 -17.46 18.78
C GLU A 93 -19.97 -16.84 19.16
N ARG A 94 -20.57 -17.29 20.30
CA ARG A 94 -21.86 -16.77 20.77
C ARG A 94 -21.81 -15.26 21.08
N ARG A 95 -20.70 -14.76 21.61
CA ARG A 95 -20.54 -13.34 21.91
C ARG A 95 -20.38 -12.52 20.63
N LEU A 96 -19.64 -13.04 19.67
CA LEU A 96 -19.47 -12.43 18.35
C LEU A 96 -20.80 -12.27 17.62
N ARG A 97 -21.65 -13.31 17.64
CA ARG A 97 -22.99 -13.29 17.04
C ARG A 97 -23.92 -12.22 17.61
N LEU A 98 -23.77 -11.88 18.89
CA LEU A 98 -24.56 -10.84 19.54
C LEU A 98 -24.01 -9.41 19.31
N SER A 99 -22.76 -9.28 18.91
CA SER A 99 -22.05 -7.99 18.89
C SER A 99 -21.71 -7.49 17.48
N LEU A 100 -21.46 -8.39 16.54
CA LEU A 100 -21.10 -8.03 15.18
C LEU A 100 -22.31 -8.15 14.23
N ARG A 101 -22.27 -7.39 13.15
CA ARG A 101 -23.32 -7.44 12.11
C ARG A 101 -23.30 -8.79 11.40
N PRO A 102 -24.46 -9.31 10.95
CA PRO A 102 -24.55 -10.59 10.25
C PRO A 102 -23.63 -10.68 9.01
N GLU A 103 -23.49 -9.57 8.26
CA GLU A 103 -22.63 -9.51 7.08
C GLU A 103 -21.16 -9.68 7.47
N THR A 104 -20.71 -9.02 8.53
CA THR A 104 -19.34 -9.13 9.06
C THR A 104 -19.05 -10.56 9.53
N LEU A 105 -20.01 -11.19 10.21
CA LEU A 105 -19.88 -12.58 10.66
C LEU A 105 -19.81 -13.56 9.49
N SER A 106 -20.60 -13.35 8.44
CA SER A 106 -20.54 -14.17 7.23
C SER A 106 -19.17 -14.11 6.57
N GLU A 107 -18.57 -12.92 6.48
CA GLU A 107 -17.21 -12.76 5.95
C GLU A 107 -16.15 -13.40 6.83
N LEU A 108 -16.26 -13.27 8.15
CA LEU A 108 -15.36 -13.93 9.09
C LEU A 108 -15.49 -15.46 9.05
N ALA A 109 -16.69 -16.01 8.90
CA ALA A 109 -16.93 -17.46 8.79
C ALA A 109 -16.27 -18.06 7.54
N ALA A 110 -16.13 -17.27 6.47
CA ALA A 110 -15.43 -17.71 5.26
C ALA A 110 -13.91 -17.81 5.45
N VAL A 111 -13.35 -17.08 6.41
CA VAL A 111 -11.92 -17.10 6.75
C VAL A 111 -11.65 -18.07 7.91
N PHE A 112 -12.48 -18.05 8.93
CA PHE A 112 -12.31 -18.80 10.18
C PHE A 112 -13.34 -19.95 10.28
N PRO A 113 -12.93 -21.19 9.98
CA PRO A 113 -13.85 -22.34 10.00
C PRO A 113 -14.60 -22.56 11.32
N SER A 114 -14.00 -22.16 12.44
CA SER A 114 -14.64 -22.25 13.76
C SER A 114 -15.95 -21.46 13.89
N LEU A 115 -16.20 -20.49 13.00
CA LEU A 115 -17.41 -19.68 12.96
C LEU A 115 -18.46 -20.21 11.98
N SER A 116 -18.17 -21.28 11.24
CA SER A 116 -19.04 -21.81 10.17
C SER A 116 -20.21 -22.66 10.67
N GLY A 117 -20.26 -23.00 11.95
CA GLY A 117 -21.13 -24.06 12.53
C GLY A 117 -22.64 -23.79 12.52
N SER A 118 -23.19 -22.70 11.98
CA SER A 118 -24.63 -22.40 11.96
C SER A 118 -25.04 -21.23 11.04
N ALA A 119 -24.20 -20.77 10.14
CA ALA A 119 -24.61 -19.79 9.15
C ALA A 119 -25.30 -20.55 8.00
N THR A 120 -26.61 -20.36 7.83
CA THR A 120 -27.25 -20.52 6.54
C THR A 120 -26.45 -19.62 5.58
N MET A 121 -25.64 -20.26 4.75
CA MET A 121 -24.90 -19.54 3.68
C MET A 121 -25.97 -18.73 2.93
N PRO A 122 -25.88 -17.39 2.89
CA PRO A 122 -26.70 -16.67 1.93
C PRO A 122 -26.36 -17.26 0.56
N ALA A 123 -27.42 -17.61 -0.19
CA ALA A 123 -27.28 -18.14 -1.54
C ALA A 123 -26.22 -17.31 -2.27
N ALA A 124 -25.25 -18.00 -2.88
CA ALA A 124 -24.15 -17.40 -3.60
C ALA A 124 -24.71 -16.24 -4.44
N ARG A 125 -24.47 -15.01 -4.01
CA ARG A 125 -24.70 -13.84 -4.86
C ARG A 125 -23.65 -13.93 -5.95
N GLN A 126 -24.08 -14.47 -7.07
CA GLN A 126 -23.30 -14.47 -8.28
C GLN A 126 -23.04 -13.00 -8.64
N ASP A 127 -21.78 -12.69 -8.89
CA ASP A 127 -21.30 -11.50 -9.59
C ASP A 127 -21.24 -10.14 -8.91
N LEU A 128 -20.78 -9.99 -7.67
CA LEU A 128 -20.45 -8.66 -7.15
C LEU A 128 -19.08 -8.62 -6.52
N GLY A 129 -18.07 -8.34 -7.33
CA GLY A 129 -16.80 -7.77 -6.87
C GLY A 129 -15.92 -8.63 -5.97
N ASP A 130 -14.72 -8.19 -5.85
CA ASP A 130 -13.66 -8.77 -5.02
C ASP A 130 -14.04 -8.70 -3.51
N ASP A 131 -14.51 -9.80 -2.92
CA ASP A 131 -14.85 -9.93 -1.48
C ASP A 131 -13.63 -9.72 -0.56
N ARG A 132 -12.44 -9.59 -1.13
CA ARG A 132 -11.15 -9.42 -0.44
C ARG A 132 -11.19 -8.29 0.60
N TYR A 133 -11.73 -7.14 0.25
CA TYR A 133 -11.79 -5.99 1.15
C TYR A 133 -12.92 -6.05 2.17
N ARG A 134 -14.01 -6.75 1.85
CA ARG A 134 -15.02 -7.09 2.86
C ARG A 134 -14.39 -7.94 3.95
N THR A 135 -13.57 -8.90 3.55
CA THR A 135 -12.81 -9.74 4.47
C THR A 135 -11.80 -8.92 5.28
N HIS A 136 -11.03 -7.99 4.65
CA HIS A 136 -10.11 -7.10 5.37
C HIS A 136 -10.85 -6.21 6.37
N TYR A 137 -12.01 -5.70 5.97
CA TYR A 137 -12.86 -4.87 6.83
C TYR A 137 -13.45 -5.68 7.99
N ALA A 138 -13.88 -6.91 7.71
CA ALA A 138 -14.43 -7.81 8.73
C ALA A 138 -13.36 -8.19 9.76
N ILE A 139 -12.14 -8.54 9.32
CA ILE A 139 -11.02 -8.84 10.23
C ILE A 139 -10.63 -7.59 11.04
N ARG A 140 -10.60 -6.41 10.44
CA ARG A 140 -10.34 -5.17 11.18
C ARG A 140 -11.42 -4.90 12.22
N ALA A 141 -12.71 -5.01 11.87
CA ALA A 141 -13.82 -4.82 12.78
C ALA A 141 -13.79 -5.83 13.96
N LEU A 142 -13.41 -7.07 13.68
CA LEU A 142 -13.18 -8.08 14.70
C LEU A 142 -12.08 -7.64 15.68
N LEU A 143 -10.92 -7.21 15.18
CA LEU A 143 -9.82 -6.78 16.03
C LEU A 143 -10.14 -5.50 16.80
N GLU A 144 -10.86 -4.55 16.20
CA GLU A 144 -11.37 -3.36 16.90
C GLU A 144 -12.32 -3.73 18.03
N TRP A 145 -13.22 -4.69 17.78
CA TRP A 145 -14.13 -5.19 18.80
C TRP A 145 -13.38 -5.92 19.93
N LEU A 146 -12.40 -6.77 19.63
CA LEU A 146 -11.56 -7.44 20.62
C LEU A 146 -10.75 -6.44 21.44
N ALA A 147 -10.09 -5.50 20.79
CA ALA A 147 -9.28 -4.47 21.44
C ALA A 147 -10.09 -3.52 22.33
N ALA A 148 -11.37 -3.30 22.00
CA ALA A 148 -12.30 -2.55 22.86
C ALA A 148 -12.66 -3.29 24.15
N GLN A 149 -12.58 -4.63 24.16
CA GLN A 149 -12.84 -5.43 25.35
C GLN A 149 -11.57 -5.54 26.23
N GLN A 150 -10.42 -5.71 25.58
CA GLN A 150 -9.17 -6.01 26.27
C GLN A 150 -7.98 -5.65 25.35
N PRO A 151 -6.90 -5.00 25.86
CA PRO A 151 -5.70 -4.76 25.07
C PRO A 151 -5.21 -6.06 24.43
N THR A 152 -4.95 -6.05 23.13
CA THR A 152 -4.72 -7.25 22.34
C THR A 152 -3.31 -7.27 21.75
N VAL A 153 -2.61 -8.38 21.87
CA VAL A 153 -1.31 -8.66 21.24
C VAL A 153 -1.51 -9.69 20.15
N MET A 154 -1.17 -9.32 18.91
CA MET A 154 -1.11 -10.21 17.76
C MET A 154 0.36 -10.54 17.47
N ALA A 155 0.76 -11.79 17.71
CA ALA A 155 2.12 -12.26 17.53
C ALA A 155 2.19 -13.21 16.33
N LEU A 156 2.78 -12.77 15.22
CA LEU A 156 2.88 -13.55 13.99
C LEU A 156 4.34 -13.92 13.72
N ASP A 157 4.61 -15.22 13.70
CA ASP A 157 5.94 -15.76 13.46
C ASP A 157 6.15 -16.14 12.00
N ASP A 158 7.38 -16.06 11.53
CA ASP A 158 7.84 -16.45 10.19
C ASP A 158 7.03 -15.81 9.04
N VAL A 159 6.59 -14.56 9.20
CA VAL A 159 5.71 -13.82 8.26
C VAL A 159 6.27 -13.75 6.83
N HIS A 160 7.56 -14.03 6.64
CA HIS A 160 8.14 -14.13 5.30
C HIS A 160 7.60 -15.33 4.49
N TRP A 161 6.95 -16.29 5.15
CA TRP A 161 6.20 -17.40 4.54
C TRP A 161 4.69 -17.15 4.48
N ALA A 162 4.22 -16.00 4.92
CA ALA A 162 2.79 -15.71 4.89
C ALA A 162 2.27 -15.64 3.46
N ASP A 163 1.07 -16.17 3.26
CA ASP A 163 0.35 -16.10 2.01
C ASP A 163 0.00 -14.65 1.61
N ALA A 164 -0.24 -14.41 0.34
CA ALA A 164 -0.50 -13.08 -0.19
C ALA A 164 -1.71 -12.40 0.46
N ALA A 165 -2.78 -13.14 0.75
CA ALA A 165 -3.99 -12.59 1.36
C ALA A 165 -3.74 -12.18 2.82
N SER A 166 -2.99 -12.97 3.59
CA SER A 166 -2.54 -12.59 4.94
C SER A 166 -1.68 -11.34 4.92
N VAL A 167 -0.73 -11.23 3.98
CA VAL A 167 0.15 -10.06 3.82
C VAL A 167 -0.68 -8.80 3.52
N GLU A 168 -1.69 -8.89 2.69
CA GLU A 168 -2.60 -7.78 2.37
C GLU A 168 -3.41 -7.32 3.59
N VAL A 169 -3.94 -8.27 4.39
CA VAL A 169 -4.63 -7.94 5.65
C VAL A 169 -3.69 -7.25 6.63
N ILE A 170 -2.48 -7.79 6.83
CA ILE A 170 -1.48 -7.17 7.72
C ILE A 170 -1.16 -5.75 7.24
N ALA A 171 -0.95 -5.54 5.95
CA ALA A 171 -0.72 -4.22 5.37
C ALA A 171 -1.91 -3.27 5.58
N HIS A 172 -3.16 -3.77 5.44
CA HIS A 172 -4.37 -3.01 5.72
C HIS A 172 -4.46 -2.60 7.20
N LEU A 173 -4.20 -3.51 8.11
CA LEU A 173 -4.20 -3.25 9.55
C LEU A 173 -3.13 -2.22 9.92
N LEU A 174 -1.90 -2.35 9.45
CA LEU A 174 -0.82 -1.40 9.70
C LEU A 174 -1.18 0.04 9.29
N ARG A 175 -1.93 0.22 8.22
CA ARG A 175 -2.34 1.54 7.72
C ARG A 175 -3.57 2.12 8.43
N ARG A 176 -4.55 1.30 8.73
CA ARG A 176 -5.91 1.74 9.10
C ARG A 176 -6.28 1.51 10.55
N PHE A 177 -5.56 0.64 11.25
CA PHE A 177 -5.89 0.30 12.62
C PHE A 177 -5.42 1.39 13.60
N ARG A 178 -6.27 1.75 14.56
CA ARG A 178 -6.00 2.80 15.57
C ARG A 178 -6.32 2.37 17.00
N GLY A 179 -6.84 1.16 17.21
CA GLY A 179 -7.17 0.62 18.52
C GLY A 179 -5.94 0.13 19.30
N PRO A 180 -6.10 -0.24 20.59
CA PRO A 180 -5.02 -0.79 21.43
C PRO A 180 -4.67 -2.22 21.01
N VAL A 181 -3.90 -2.34 19.91
CA VAL A 181 -3.32 -3.60 19.44
C VAL A 181 -1.81 -3.43 19.32
N LEU A 182 -1.08 -4.43 19.82
CA LEU A 182 0.34 -4.61 19.57
C LEU A 182 0.51 -5.71 18.51
N GLY A 183 0.99 -5.37 17.33
CA GLY A 183 1.35 -6.32 16.28
C GLY A 183 2.84 -6.63 16.31
N ALA A 184 3.22 -7.88 16.59
CA ALA A 184 4.62 -8.33 16.55
C ALA A 184 4.80 -9.30 15.37
N LEU A 185 5.64 -8.92 14.41
CA LEU A 185 5.90 -9.65 13.18
C LEU A 185 7.35 -10.16 13.16
N ALA A 186 7.55 -11.47 13.25
CA ALA A 186 8.88 -12.07 13.14
C ALA A 186 9.14 -12.58 11.72
N ALA A 187 10.26 -12.20 11.12
CA ALA A 187 10.60 -12.59 9.76
C ALA A 187 12.13 -12.73 9.56
N ARG A 188 12.55 -13.53 8.59
CA ARG A 188 13.95 -13.61 8.14
C ARG A 188 14.31 -12.37 7.31
N GLN A 189 13.48 -12.07 6.33
CA GLN A 189 13.58 -10.89 5.47
C GLN A 189 12.21 -10.22 5.40
N ARG A 190 12.18 -8.95 5.06
CA ARG A 190 10.91 -8.24 4.88
C ARG A 190 10.20 -8.74 3.64
N PRO A 191 8.94 -9.18 3.73
CA PRO A 191 8.11 -9.31 2.54
C PRO A 191 8.08 -7.95 1.81
N ALA A 192 8.43 -7.93 0.53
CA ALA A 192 8.55 -6.67 -0.24
C ALA A 192 7.28 -5.81 -0.16
N ARG A 193 6.11 -6.45 -0.18
CA ARG A 193 4.79 -5.79 -0.06
C ARG A 193 4.54 -5.14 1.31
N LEU A 194 5.21 -5.57 2.37
CA LEU A 194 5.08 -4.97 3.71
C LEU A 194 6.17 -3.92 4.01
N ALA A 195 7.27 -3.91 3.26
CA ALA A 195 8.43 -3.08 3.57
C ALA A 195 8.06 -1.58 3.65
N ALA A 196 7.40 -1.05 2.63
CA ALA A 196 7.01 0.37 2.58
C ALA A 196 6.03 0.76 3.69
N VAL A 197 5.09 -0.15 4.03
CA VAL A 197 4.09 0.10 5.07
C VAL A 197 4.73 0.08 6.46
N LEU A 198 5.63 -0.87 6.70
CA LEU A 198 6.38 -0.97 7.96
C LEU A 198 7.31 0.24 8.16
N ASP A 199 7.97 0.71 7.09
CA ASP A 199 8.79 1.92 7.15
C ASP A 199 7.96 3.18 7.45
N THR A 200 6.74 3.24 6.94
CA THR A 200 5.80 4.32 7.26
C THR A 200 5.37 4.28 8.72
N ALA A 201 5.04 3.09 9.25
CA ALA A 201 4.69 2.92 10.66
C ALA A 201 5.84 3.32 11.59
N THR A 202 7.07 2.97 11.23
CA THR A 202 8.28 3.34 12.00
C THR A 202 8.50 4.85 12.00
N ARG A 203 8.34 5.52 10.85
CA ARG A 203 8.47 6.98 10.75
C ARG A 203 7.39 7.75 11.50
N ALA A 204 6.21 7.17 11.64
CA ALA A 204 5.06 7.78 12.31
C ALA A 204 5.02 7.49 13.83
N ASP A 205 6.10 6.96 14.42
CA ASP A 205 6.28 6.67 15.86
C ASP A 205 5.24 5.70 16.45
N TYR A 206 4.65 4.84 15.65
CA TYR A 206 3.84 3.71 16.13
C TYR A 206 4.39 2.34 15.68
N GLY A 207 5.62 2.30 15.18
CA GLY A 207 6.33 1.09 14.78
C GLY A 207 7.77 1.05 15.30
N GLY A 208 8.27 -0.15 15.57
CA GLY A 208 9.66 -0.44 15.97
C GLY A 208 10.27 -1.56 15.13
N ARG A 209 11.61 -1.61 15.07
CA ARG A 209 12.36 -2.69 14.43
C ARG A 209 13.41 -3.21 15.40
N ILE A 210 13.33 -4.49 15.69
CA ILE A 210 14.32 -5.23 16.49
C ILE A 210 15.08 -6.14 15.51
N GLU A 211 16.40 -5.94 15.40
CA GLU A 211 17.28 -6.78 14.60
C GLU A 211 18.12 -7.65 15.55
N LEU A 212 17.90 -8.98 15.48
CA LEU A 212 18.58 -9.92 16.34
C LEU A 212 19.96 -10.25 15.80
N ALA A 213 21.00 -9.81 16.48
CA ALA A 213 22.37 -10.20 16.21
C ALA A 213 22.71 -11.60 16.79
N PRO A 214 23.74 -12.28 16.28
CA PRO A 214 24.31 -13.48 16.90
C PRO A 214 24.72 -13.24 18.37
N LEU A 215 24.65 -14.29 19.19
CA LEU A 215 25.14 -14.23 20.58
C LEU A 215 26.65 -14.03 20.62
N THR A 216 27.10 -13.16 21.49
CA THR A 216 28.53 -13.04 21.79
C THR A 216 29.05 -14.33 22.46
N VAL A 217 30.37 -14.54 22.48
CA VAL A 217 30.99 -15.72 23.15
C VAL A 217 30.51 -15.84 24.58
N ALA A 218 30.56 -14.75 25.34
CA ALA A 218 30.15 -14.74 26.78
C ALA A 218 28.66 -15.08 26.98
N GLN A 219 27.79 -14.64 26.05
CA GLN A 219 26.35 -14.97 26.07
C GLN A 219 26.12 -16.44 25.67
N ALA A 220 26.86 -16.93 24.70
CA ALA A 220 26.75 -18.30 24.20
C ALA A 220 27.23 -19.35 25.23
N GLU A 221 28.21 -19.03 26.08
CA GLU A 221 28.72 -19.91 27.14
C GLU A 221 27.63 -20.44 28.08
N SER A 222 26.59 -19.63 28.33
CA SER A 222 25.44 -20.04 29.17
C SER A 222 24.55 -21.11 28.50
N LEU A 223 24.66 -21.32 27.19
CA LEU A 223 23.95 -22.37 26.42
C LEU A 223 24.78 -23.63 26.22
N MET A 224 26.09 -23.59 26.46
CA MET A 224 27.01 -24.68 26.28
C MET A 224 27.06 -25.58 27.50
N ASP A 225 27.57 -26.79 27.35
CA ASP A 225 27.84 -27.67 28.48
C ASP A 225 28.98 -27.10 29.33
N PRO A 226 28.80 -26.96 30.66
CA PRO A 226 29.86 -26.49 31.56
C PRO A 226 31.10 -27.38 31.57
N ALA A 227 30.97 -28.65 31.15
CA ALA A 227 32.10 -29.60 31.09
C ALA A 227 33.06 -29.34 29.93
N LEU A 228 32.67 -28.54 28.92
CA LEU A 228 33.51 -28.15 27.78
C LEU A 228 34.60 -27.18 28.17
N ASP A 229 35.82 -27.38 27.67
CA ASP A 229 36.93 -26.47 27.88
C ASP A 229 36.77 -25.15 27.05
N ALA A 230 37.67 -24.19 27.25
CA ALA A 230 37.59 -22.87 26.61
C ALA A 230 37.80 -22.96 25.08
N ASP A 231 38.64 -23.87 24.60
CA ASP A 231 38.95 -24.05 23.19
C ASP A 231 37.76 -24.72 22.46
N GLU A 232 37.14 -25.73 23.07
CA GLU A 232 35.95 -26.40 22.59
C GLU A 232 34.78 -25.44 22.50
N ARG A 233 34.56 -24.58 23.50
CA ARG A 233 33.52 -23.53 23.46
C ARG A 233 33.78 -22.52 22.35
N ALA A 234 35.05 -22.11 22.15
CA ALA A 234 35.42 -21.20 21.08
C ALA A 234 35.19 -21.81 19.68
N ILE A 235 35.44 -23.12 19.52
CA ILE A 235 35.20 -23.87 18.29
C ILE A 235 33.70 -23.94 18.01
N LEU A 236 32.89 -24.35 18.98
CA LEU A 236 31.43 -24.42 18.85
C LEU A 236 30.80 -23.05 18.53
N HIS A 237 31.28 -21.99 19.19
CA HIS A 237 30.81 -20.64 18.89
C HIS A 237 31.14 -20.22 17.45
N ARG A 238 32.36 -20.48 16.97
CA ARG A 238 32.74 -20.17 15.57
C ARG A 238 31.91 -20.99 14.55
N GLN A 239 31.69 -22.27 14.79
CA GLN A 239 30.93 -23.15 13.89
C GLN A 239 29.44 -22.83 13.86
N SER A 240 28.88 -22.39 15.01
CA SER A 240 27.50 -21.95 15.10
C SER A 240 27.30 -20.51 14.59
N GLY A 241 28.38 -19.73 14.39
CA GLY A 241 28.32 -18.30 14.12
C GLY A 241 27.63 -17.51 15.25
N GLY A 242 27.57 -18.04 16.47
CA GLY A 242 26.80 -17.45 17.58
C GLY A 242 25.29 -17.62 17.47
N ASN A 243 24.78 -18.41 16.51
CA ASN A 243 23.37 -18.70 16.36
C ASN A 243 22.90 -19.69 17.44
N PRO A 244 21.94 -19.32 18.32
CA PRO A 244 21.53 -20.16 19.46
C PRO A 244 21.03 -21.54 19.07
N PHE A 245 20.27 -21.68 17.98
CA PHE A 245 19.75 -22.96 17.53
C PHE A 245 20.87 -23.86 17.00
N TYR A 246 21.80 -23.31 16.22
CA TYR A 246 22.95 -24.09 15.74
C TYR A 246 23.87 -24.50 16.87
N LEU A 247 24.06 -23.59 17.84
CA LEU A 247 24.84 -23.87 19.02
C LEU A 247 24.25 -25.05 19.84
N GLU A 248 22.93 -24.99 20.11
CA GLU A 248 22.21 -26.06 20.81
C GLU A 248 22.25 -27.38 20.01
N GLN A 249 22.10 -27.31 18.67
CA GLN A 249 22.13 -28.50 17.82
C GLN A 249 23.52 -29.15 17.79
N LEU A 250 24.60 -28.38 17.65
CA LEU A 250 25.96 -28.86 17.65
C LEU A 250 26.38 -29.40 19.02
N SER A 251 25.92 -28.81 20.10
CA SER A 251 26.16 -29.26 21.47
C SER A 251 25.51 -30.61 21.79
N ARG A 252 24.40 -30.97 21.12
CA ARG A 252 23.77 -32.32 21.29
C ARG A 252 24.58 -33.45 20.71
N VAL A 253 25.36 -33.20 19.67
CA VAL A 253 26.19 -34.18 18.97
C VAL A 253 27.61 -34.26 19.54
N ALA A 254 28.03 -33.27 20.28
CA ALA A 254 29.33 -33.28 20.98
C ALA A 254 29.36 -34.31 22.11
N VAL A 255 29.52 -35.58 21.77
CA VAL A 255 29.83 -36.65 22.71
C VAL A 255 31.35 -36.65 22.91
N PRO A 256 31.87 -36.72 24.14
CA PRO A 256 33.30 -36.70 24.40
C PRO A 256 33.96 -38.00 24.03
N ALA A 257 34.56 -38.05 22.86
CA ALA A 257 35.61 -39.03 22.54
C ALA A 257 36.38 -38.54 21.29
N GLY A 258 37.45 -37.79 21.49
CA GLY A 258 38.64 -37.79 20.66
C GLY A 258 38.54 -37.44 19.15
N GLY A 259 37.46 -36.89 18.65
CA GLY A 259 37.23 -36.67 17.20
C GLY A 259 37.34 -35.18 16.79
N ARG A 260 38.34 -34.83 15.96
CA ARG A 260 38.56 -33.51 15.40
C ARG A 260 37.43 -33.14 14.44
N TYR A 261 36.76 -32.01 14.69
CA TYR A 261 35.76 -31.37 13.79
C TYR A 261 36.38 -30.92 12.47
N ARG A 262 35.83 -31.38 11.34
CA ARG A 262 36.20 -30.91 9.99
C ARG A 262 35.33 -29.77 9.53
N LEU A 263 35.96 -28.70 9.03
CA LEU A 263 35.31 -27.55 8.40
C LEU A 263 34.79 -27.92 7.01
N ALA A 264 33.54 -27.56 6.69
CA ALA A 264 33.00 -27.53 5.33
C ALA A 264 32.86 -26.09 4.89
N SER A 265 33.31 -25.79 3.67
CA SER A 265 33.35 -24.44 3.06
C SER A 265 31.98 -23.99 2.55
N ASP A 266 31.65 -22.73 2.79
CA ASP A 266 30.44 -22.04 2.33
C ASP A 266 30.59 -21.51 0.91
N ASN A 267 29.55 -21.64 0.10
CA ASN A 267 29.32 -20.91 -1.14
C ASN A 267 27.90 -20.33 -1.15
N PRO A 268 27.70 -19.00 -1.27
CA PRO A 268 26.40 -18.36 -1.17
C PRO A 268 25.76 -18.15 -2.55
N ALA A 269 24.78 -18.96 -2.93
CA ALA A 269 23.83 -18.63 -4.00
C ALA A 269 22.48 -19.32 -3.82
N ASP A 270 21.45 -18.51 -3.71
CA ASP A 270 20.04 -18.71 -4.12
C ASP A 270 19.19 -19.86 -3.54
N GLU A 271 19.18 -20.26 -2.45
CA GLU A 271 18.13 -20.88 -1.60
C GLU A 271 18.74 -21.14 -0.23
N TRP A 272 18.16 -20.47 0.78
CA TRP A 272 18.67 -20.70 2.12
C TRP A 272 18.66 -22.18 2.49
N ARG A 273 19.83 -22.73 2.79
CA ARG A 273 20.01 -24.10 3.31
C ARG A 273 20.60 -24.02 4.71
N PRO A 274 20.19 -24.91 5.63
CA PRO A 274 20.84 -25.00 6.93
C PRO A 274 22.34 -25.30 6.75
N PRO A 275 23.22 -24.78 7.63
CA PRO A 275 24.63 -25.13 7.62
C PRO A 275 24.82 -26.64 7.53
N ALA A 276 25.86 -27.07 6.79
CA ALA A 276 26.13 -28.50 6.56
C ALA A 276 26.26 -29.28 7.86
N ALA A 277 26.88 -28.68 8.89
CA ALA A 277 27.03 -29.24 10.22
C ALA A 277 25.69 -29.48 10.92
N VAL A 278 24.77 -28.54 10.85
CA VAL A 278 23.43 -28.67 11.43
C VAL A 278 22.60 -29.72 10.68
N SER A 279 22.69 -29.74 9.35
CA SER A 279 22.02 -30.75 8.53
C SER A 279 22.58 -32.15 8.80
N ALA A 280 23.89 -32.28 9.05
CA ALA A 280 24.52 -33.53 9.42
C ALA A 280 24.05 -34.02 10.79
N SER A 281 24.00 -33.15 11.78
CA SER A 281 23.50 -33.44 13.12
C SER A 281 22.04 -33.95 13.11
N ILE A 282 21.14 -33.26 12.37
CA ILE A 282 19.75 -33.73 12.23
C ILE A 282 19.67 -35.08 11.51
N ARG A 283 20.53 -35.31 10.50
CA ARG A 283 20.61 -36.62 9.81
C ARG A 283 21.05 -37.74 10.73
N GLU A 284 21.99 -37.49 11.62
CA GLU A 284 22.45 -38.46 12.62
C GLU A 284 21.32 -38.81 13.61
N GLU A 285 20.57 -37.79 14.12
CA GLU A 285 19.39 -38.06 14.93
C GLU A 285 18.34 -38.91 14.18
N LEU A 286 18.09 -38.59 12.89
CA LEU A 286 17.18 -39.34 12.06
C LEU A 286 17.65 -40.82 11.83
N SER A 287 18.95 -41.05 11.73
CA SER A 287 19.49 -42.39 11.54
C SER A 287 19.35 -43.29 12.77
N ALA A 288 19.19 -42.73 13.95
CA ALA A 288 18.95 -43.41 15.20
C ALA A 288 17.49 -43.87 15.39
N LEU A 289 16.54 -43.39 14.56
CA LEU A 289 15.12 -43.77 14.62
C LEU A 289 14.91 -45.18 14.05
N SER A 290 13.89 -45.89 14.57
CA SER A 290 13.43 -47.15 13.95
C SER A 290 12.91 -46.86 12.50
N THR A 291 13.01 -47.88 11.61
CA THR A 291 12.53 -47.75 10.23
C THR A 291 11.06 -47.28 10.18
N GLY A 292 10.23 -47.73 11.13
CA GLY A 292 8.83 -47.33 11.21
C GLY A 292 8.64 -45.90 11.63
N THR A 293 9.38 -45.45 12.62
CA THR A 293 9.34 -44.05 13.11
C THR A 293 9.96 -43.12 12.09
N ARG A 294 10.98 -43.55 11.36
CA ARG A 294 11.57 -42.80 10.26
C ARG A 294 10.53 -42.52 9.16
N LEU A 295 9.78 -43.55 8.71
CA LEU A 295 8.72 -43.35 7.72
C LEU A 295 7.62 -42.43 8.21
N THR A 296 7.31 -42.47 9.50
CA THR A 296 6.31 -41.60 10.12
C THR A 296 6.78 -40.12 10.12
N VAL A 297 8.04 -39.85 10.44
CA VAL A 297 8.59 -38.48 10.39
C VAL A 297 8.72 -37.95 8.96
N ASP A 298 9.04 -38.84 8.02
CA ASP A 298 9.07 -38.53 6.59
C ASP A 298 7.66 -38.13 6.09
N ALA A 299 6.63 -38.88 6.48
CA ALA A 299 5.22 -38.58 6.17
C ALA A 299 4.74 -37.29 6.86
N ALA A 300 5.14 -37.03 8.10
CA ALA A 300 4.84 -35.80 8.81
C ALA A 300 5.46 -34.59 8.09
N ALA A 301 6.67 -34.70 7.51
CA ALA A 301 7.27 -33.60 6.76
C ALA A 301 6.48 -33.24 5.48
N ILE A 302 5.81 -34.21 4.88
CA ILE A 302 4.89 -34.01 3.73
C ILE A 302 3.58 -33.35 4.21
N ALA A 303 3.01 -33.83 5.34
CA ALA A 303 1.73 -33.32 5.86
C ALA A 303 1.75 -31.82 6.16
N GLY A 304 2.88 -31.25 6.60
CA GLY A 304 3.02 -29.80 6.83
C GLY A 304 3.82 -29.45 8.07
N GLU A 305 3.72 -28.20 8.50
CA GLU A 305 4.34 -27.72 9.75
C GLU A 305 3.59 -28.24 10.97
N SER A 306 2.27 -28.26 10.87
CA SER A 306 1.35 -28.78 11.87
C SER A 306 0.50 -29.87 11.23
N PHE A 307 0.42 -31.01 11.87
CA PHE A 307 -0.16 -32.21 11.28
C PHE A 307 -0.93 -33.06 12.31
N GLU A 308 -1.91 -33.77 11.81
CA GLU A 308 -2.71 -34.73 12.58
C GLU A 308 -2.24 -36.17 12.33
N PRO A 309 -2.29 -37.06 13.34
CA PRO A 309 -1.86 -38.46 13.19
C PRO A 309 -2.56 -39.21 12.05
N GLN A 310 -3.85 -38.92 11.81
CA GLN A 310 -4.61 -39.60 10.75
C GLN A 310 -4.08 -39.29 9.35
N LEU A 311 -3.77 -37.99 9.07
CA LEU A 311 -3.18 -37.60 7.79
C LEU A 311 -1.77 -38.23 7.60
N VAL A 312 -0.96 -38.19 8.67
CA VAL A 312 0.38 -38.79 8.65
C VAL A 312 0.30 -40.33 8.44
N ALA A 313 -0.67 -41.01 9.08
CA ALA A 313 -0.92 -42.44 8.89
C ALA A 313 -1.28 -42.78 7.43
N ALA A 314 -2.16 -41.98 6.84
CA ALA A 314 -2.55 -42.12 5.43
C ALA A 314 -1.34 -41.91 4.47
N ILE A 315 -0.55 -40.87 4.71
CA ILE A 315 0.65 -40.59 3.89
C ILE A 315 1.70 -41.72 4.02
N ALA A 316 1.91 -42.21 5.24
CA ALA A 316 2.83 -43.30 5.53
C ALA A 316 2.32 -44.69 5.12
N GLU A 317 1.05 -44.81 4.70
CA GLU A 317 0.36 -46.09 4.41
C GLU A 317 0.43 -47.07 5.62
N ARG A 318 0.14 -46.53 6.85
CA ARG A 318 0.20 -47.28 8.08
C ARG A 318 -1.07 -47.14 8.90
N PRO A 319 -1.42 -48.11 9.73
CA PRO A 319 -2.52 -47.99 10.67
C PRO A 319 -2.28 -46.85 11.68
N GLU A 320 -3.31 -46.10 12.03
CA GLU A 320 -3.21 -44.98 12.99
C GLU A 320 -2.61 -45.40 14.35
N PRO A 321 -2.93 -46.56 14.96
CA PRO A 321 -2.28 -47.00 16.21
C PRO A 321 -0.77 -47.13 16.12
N VAL A 322 -0.26 -47.57 14.97
CA VAL A 322 1.19 -47.70 14.73
C VAL A 322 1.84 -46.34 14.57
N THR A 323 1.15 -45.41 13.92
CA THR A 323 1.59 -44.02 13.78
C THR A 323 1.62 -43.29 15.13
N LEU A 324 0.64 -43.53 16.01
CA LEU A 324 0.61 -42.96 17.36
C LEU A 324 1.77 -43.49 18.22
N ALA A 325 2.09 -44.80 18.14
CA ALA A 325 3.25 -45.35 18.81
C ALA A 325 4.59 -44.73 18.31
N ALA A 326 4.69 -44.46 17.02
CA ALA A 326 5.83 -43.73 16.46
C ALA A 326 5.87 -42.26 16.91
N PHE A 327 4.73 -41.63 17.12
CA PHE A 327 4.67 -40.28 17.69
C PHE A 327 5.19 -40.25 19.13
N ASP A 328 4.88 -41.24 19.96
CA ASP A 328 5.41 -41.35 21.32
C ASP A 328 6.95 -41.43 21.30
N GLU A 329 7.54 -42.18 20.38
CA GLU A 329 8.98 -42.24 20.17
C GLU A 329 9.53 -40.86 19.73
N LEU A 330 8.89 -40.19 18.78
CA LEU A 330 9.31 -38.87 18.30
C LEU A 330 9.17 -37.77 19.33
N LEU A 331 8.17 -37.85 20.23
CA LEU A 331 7.99 -36.98 21.37
C LEU A 331 9.08 -37.18 22.41
N ALA A 332 9.44 -38.43 22.67
CA ALA A 332 10.50 -38.79 23.64
C ALA A 332 11.89 -38.26 23.25
N VAL A 333 12.16 -38.18 21.94
CA VAL A 333 13.44 -37.64 21.41
C VAL A 333 13.32 -36.16 21.02
N ASP A 334 12.20 -35.49 21.34
CA ASP A 334 11.93 -34.06 21.04
C ASP A 334 12.07 -33.73 19.53
N PHE A 335 11.66 -34.65 18.66
CA PHE A 335 11.59 -34.39 17.22
C PHE A 335 10.34 -33.64 16.82
N ILE A 336 9.23 -34.00 17.46
CA ILE A 336 7.93 -33.36 17.35
C ILE A 336 7.45 -32.86 18.72
N ARG A 337 6.51 -31.95 18.74
CA ARG A 337 5.90 -31.39 19.95
C ARG A 337 4.39 -31.28 19.75
N PRO A 338 3.58 -31.45 20.80
CA PRO A 338 2.15 -31.16 20.72
C PRO A 338 1.95 -29.65 20.51
N THR A 339 0.83 -29.28 19.90
CA THR A 339 0.35 -27.91 19.82
C THR A 339 -0.73 -27.68 20.88
N ASP A 340 -1.22 -26.44 21.00
CA ASP A 340 -2.35 -26.13 21.89
C ASP A 340 -3.67 -26.71 21.36
N ALA A 341 -3.74 -27.03 20.06
CA ALA A 341 -4.89 -27.70 19.45
C ALA A 341 -4.88 -29.21 19.73
N PRO A 342 -6.04 -29.81 20.14
CA PRO A 342 -6.12 -31.22 20.38
C PRO A 342 -5.73 -32.06 19.17
N ARG A 343 -4.96 -33.13 19.39
CA ARG A 343 -4.50 -34.07 18.33
C ARG A 343 -3.63 -33.44 17.23
N ARG A 344 -3.12 -32.20 17.41
CA ARG A 344 -2.19 -31.55 16.48
C ARG A 344 -0.79 -31.56 17.01
N PHE A 345 0.17 -31.90 16.14
CA PHE A 345 1.60 -31.97 16.42
C PHE A 345 2.36 -31.10 15.43
N ARG A 346 3.58 -30.69 15.81
CA ARG A 346 4.49 -29.92 14.95
C ARG A 346 5.92 -30.37 15.18
N PHE A 347 6.80 -30.14 14.21
CA PHE A 347 8.24 -30.31 14.41
C PHE A 347 8.75 -29.36 15.48
N ARG A 348 9.79 -29.77 16.25
CA ARG A 348 10.42 -28.89 17.27
C ARG A 348 10.93 -27.58 16.68
N HIS A 349 11.33 -27.59 15.41
CA HIS A 349 11.78 -26.41 14.66
C HIS A 349 11.57 -26.62 13.14
N PRO A 350 11.20 -25.57 12.34
CA PRO A 350 11.01 -25.70 10.89
C PRO A 350 12.24 -26.23 10.14
N ILE A 351 13.45 -25.89 10.62
CA ILE A 351 14.70 -26.41 10.04
C ILE A 351 14.72 -27.94 10.07
N VAL A 352 14.23 -28.56 11.14
CA VAL A 352 14.18 -30.03 11.25
C VAL A 352 13.26 -30.59 10.16
N ARG A 353 12.06 -30.05 10.00
CA ARG A 353 11.16 -30.44 8.93
C ARG A 353 11.80 -30.27 7.56
N ARG A 354 12.43 -29.11 7.30
CA ARG A 354 13.09 -28.83 6.03
C ARG A 354 14.17 -29.86 5.70
N VAL A 355 15.03 -30.19 6.68
CA VAL A 355 16.09 -31.21 6.51
C VAL A 355 15.49 -32.61 6.23
N VAL A 356 14.40 -33.00 6.91
CA VAL A 356 13.68 -34.24 6.64
C VAL A 356 13.13 -34.22 5.21
N TYR A 357 12.39 -33.18 4.82
CA TYR A 357 11.75 -33.07 3.51
C TYR A 357 12.75 -33.09 2.35
N ASP A 358 13.88 -32.37 2.48
CA ASP A 358 14.90 -32.29 1.43
C ASP A 358 15.64 -33.63 1.20
N GLN A 359 15.66 -34.50 2.20
CA GLN A 359 16.25 -35.84 2.10
C GLN A 359 15.34 -36.86 1.39
N LEU A 360 14.04 -36.59 1.31
CA LEU A 360 13.09 -37.52 0.71
C LEU A 360 13.34 -37.70 -0.78
N PRO A 361 13.35 -38.94 -1.28
CA PRO A 361 13.47 -39.22 -2.70
C PRO A 361 12.32 -38.52 -3.48
N ARG A 362 12.65 -37.93 -4.60
CA ARG A 362 11.65 -37.16 -5.41
C ARG A 362 10.45 -38.01 -5.79
N ALA A 363 10.66 -39.27 -6.21
CA ALA A 363 9.57 -40.17 -6.56
C ALA A 363 8.66 -40.47 -5.36
N TRP A 364 9.25 -40.72 -4.18
CA TRP A 364 8.48 -40.94 -2.96
C TRP A 364 7.66 -39.71 -2.56
N ARG A 365 8.24 -38.48 -2.67
CA ARG A 365 7.52 -37.25 -2.41
C ARG A 365 6.28 -37.07 -3.29
N LEU A 366 6.39 -37.38 -4.58
CA LEU A 366 5.25 -37.34 -5.51
C LEU A 366 4.12 -38.27 -5.03
N GLY A 367 4.45 -39.51 -4.73
CA GLY A 367 3.47 -40.50 -4.22
C GLY A 367 2.89 -40.10 -2.86
N ALA A 368 3.71 -39.54 -1.97
CA ALA A 368 3.28 -39.07 -0.66
C ALA A 368 2.31 -37.87 -0.74
N HIS A 369 2.57 -36.91 -1.61
CA HIS A 369 1.63 -35.81 -1.88
C HIS A 369 0.31 -36.30 -2.51
N ALA A 370 0.37 -37.29 -3.41
CA ALA A 370 -0.83 -37.89 -3.98
C ALA A 370 -1.70 -38.57 -2.90
N ARG A 371 -1.07 -39.35 -1.98
CA ARG A 371 -1.77 -39.94 -0.84
C ARG A 371 -2.38 -38.89 0.11
N ALA A 372 -1.62 -37.81 0.38
CA ALA A 372 -2.15 -36.71 1.17
C ALA A 372 -3.40 -36.08 0.53
N ALA A 373 -3.34 -35.79 -0.77
CA ALA A 373 -4.48 -35.26 -1.51
C ALA A 373 -5.70 -36.19 -1.44
N SER A 374 -5.48 -37.48 -1.67
CA SER A 374 -6.54 -38.50 -1.60
C SER A 374 -7.15 -38.60 -0.20
N ALA A 375 -6.33 -38.58 0.84
CA ALA A 375 -6.79 -38.64 2.23
C ALA A 375 -7.62 -37.40 2.62
N LEU A 376 -7.17 -36.20 2.24
CA LEU A 376 -7.89 -34.94 2.47
C LEU A 376 -9.22 -34.91 1.73
N THR A 377 -9.25 -35.42 0.49
CA THR A 377 -10.49 -35.53 -0.29
C THR A 377 -11.47 -36.51 0.37
N ALA A 378 -10.98 -37.66 0.81
CA ALA A 378 -11.78 -38.69 1.46
C ALA A 378 -12.38 -38.21 2.81
N SER A 379 -11.62 -37.40 3.56
CA SER A 379 -12.10 -36.79 4.82
C SER A 379 -13.01 -35.59 4.60
N ARG A 380 -13.30 -35.19 3.34
CA ARG A 380 -14.07 -33.99 2.99
C ARG A 380 -13.44 -32.70 3.54
N ALA A 381 -12.11 -32.67 3.63
CA ALA A 381 -11.40 -31.44 3.94
C ALA A 381 -11.66 -30.38 2.85
N PRO A 382 -11.52 -29.09 3.17
CA PRO A 382 -11.66 -28.03 2.17
C PRO A 382 -10.82 -28.30 0.93
N ALA A 383 -11.36 -28.07 -0.26
CA ALA A 383 -10.64 -28.30 -1.54
C ALA A 383 -9.31 -27.53 -1.59
N THR A 384 -9.22 -26.42 -0.88
CA THR A 384 -8.02 -25.59 -0.74
C THR A 384 -6.85 -26.32 -0.06
N GLU A 385 -7.11 -27.18 0.90
CA GLU A 385 -6.06 -27.99 1.57
C GLU A 385 -5.54 -29.10 0.65
N ALA A 386 -6.44 -29.78 -0.06
CA ALA A 386 -6.07 -30.79 -1.05
C ALA A 386 -5.31 -30.19 -2.24
N ALA A 387 -5.67 -28.97 -2.67
CA ALA A 387 -5.08 -28.29 -3.81
C ALA A 387 -3.55 -28.15 -3.69
N LEU A 388 -3.03 -27.85 -2.50
CA LEU A 388 -1.60 -27.77 -2.21
C LEU A 388 -0.82 -29.06 -2.53
N HIS A 389 -1.44 -30.17 -2.22
CA HIS A 389 -0.85 -31.49 -2.48
C HIS A 389 -1.04 -31.93 -3.93
N ILE A 390 -2.20 -31.63 -4.52
CA ILE A 390 -2.51 -31.86 -5.95
C ILE A 390 -1.49 -31.13 -6.83
N GLU A 391 -1.22 -29.85 -6.55
CA GLU A 391 -0.26 -29.03 -7.32
C GLU A 391 1.12 -29.69 -7.41
N ARG A 392 1.53 -30.45 -6.36
CA ARG A 392 2.83 -31.10 -6.25
C ARG A 392 2.88 -32.55 -6.73
N SER A 393 1.74 -33.18 -6.98
CA SER A 393 1.66 -34.61 -7.30
C SER A 393 0.91 -34.95 -8.59
N ALA A 394 0.04 -34.04 -9.07
CA ALA A 394 -0.78 -34.32 -10.24
C ALA A 394 0.05 -34.43 -11.53
N THR A 395 -0.38 -35.30 -12.38
CA THR A 395 0.21 -35.53 -13.71
C THR A 395 -0.65 -34.91 -14.81
N ALA A 396 -0.04 -34.57 -15.94
CA ALA A 396 -0.78 -34.06 -17.09
C ALA A 396 -1.82 -35.12 -17.54
N GLY A 397 -3.06 -34.68 -17.74
CA GLY A 397 -4.18 -35.53 -18.10
C GLY A 397 -5.06 -35.98 -16.93
N ASP A 398 -4.70 -35.63 -15.68
CA ASP A 398 -5.51 -35.96 -14.49
C ASP A 398 -6.72 -35.02 -14.39
N GLN A 399 -7.86 -35.48 -14.94
CA GLN A 399 -9.12 -34.72 -14.96
C GLN A 399 -9.67 -34.44 -13.55
N HIS A 400 -9.45 -35.36 -12.59
CA HIS A 400 -9.90 -35.17 -11.22
C HIS A 400 -9.10 -34.04 -10.53
N ALA A 401 -7.78 -34.06 -10.68
CA ALA A 401 -6.91 -32.99 -10.18
C ALA A 401 -7.27 -31.62 -10.79
N VAL A 402 -7.52 -31.57 -12.09
CA VAL A 402 -7.96 -30.36 -12.79
C VAL A 402 -9.27 -29.84 -12.19
N ALA A 403 -10.28 -30.69 -12.01
CA ALA A 403 -11.57 -30.28 -11.44
C ALA A 403 -11.42 -29.75 -10.01
N MET A 404 -10.64 -30.41 -9.18
CA MET A 404 -10.36 -30.01 -7.80
C MET A 404 -9.63 -28.65 -7.73
N LEU A 405 -8.64 -28.42 -8.59
CA LEU A 405 -7.93 -27.14 -8.64
C LEU A 405 -8.84 -26.00 -9.10
N ILE A 406 -9.72 -26.24 -10.07
CA ILE A 406 -10.70 -25.25 -10.54
C ILE A 406 -11.69 -24.91 -9.43
N ASP A 407 -12.22 -25.91 -8.72
CA ASP A 407 -13.17 -25.71 -7.61
C ASP A 407 -12.50 -24.93 -6.45
N ALA A 408 -11.29 -25.34 -6.06
CA ALA A 408 -10.51 -24.63 -5.07
C ALA A 408 -10.23 -23.18 -5.49
N ALA A 409 -9.82 -22.95 -6.74
CA ALA A 409 -9.56 -21.63 -7.28
C ALA A 409 -10.81 -20.75 -7.25
N ARG A 410 -11.95 -21.23 -7.72
CA ARG A 410 -13.22 -20.49 -7.71
C ARG A 410 -13.68 -20.16 -6.29
N THR A 411 -13.45 -21.07 -5.34
CA THR A 411 -13.79 -20.85 -3.93
C THR A 411 -12.99 -19.71 -3.32
N VAL A 412 -11.70 -19.59 -3.67
CA VAL A 412 -10.82 -18.56 -3.06
C VAL A 412 -10.71 -17.28 -3.90
N ALA A 413 -11.08 -17.31 -5.17
CA ALA A 413 -10.92 -16.18 -6.11
C ALA A 413 -11.42 -14.84 -5.56
N PRO A 414 -12.59 -14.77 -4.89
CA PRO A 414 -13.08 -13.50 -4.35
C PRO A 414 -12.21 -12.92 -3.23
N ARG A 415 -11.45 -13.75 -2.51
CA ARG A 415 -10.68 -13.34 -1.31
C ARG A 415 -9.17 -13.43 -1.48
N ALA A 416 -8.72 -14.37 -2.30
CA ALA A 416 -7.30 -14.62 -2.59
C ALA A 416 -7.10 -14.83 -4.10
N PRO A 417 -7.34 -13.79 -4.92
CA PRO A 417 -7.35 -13.93 -6.38
C PRO A 417 -5.97 -14.33 -6.95
N LEU A 418 -4.86 -13.97 -6.30
CA LEU A 418 -3.53 -14.40 -6.75
C LEU A 418 -3.35 -15.92 -6.64
N THR A 419 -3.78 -16.52 -5.54
CA THR A 419 -3.77 -17.97 -5.35
C THR A 419 -4.70 -18.65 -6.35
N ALA A 420 -5.90 -18.10 -6.57
CA ALA A 420 -6.84 -18.60 -7.57
C ALA A 420 -6.23 -18.60 -8.98
N GLY A 421 -5.61 -17.50 -9.40
CA GLY A 421 -4.93 -17.40 -10.68
C GLY A 421 -3.84 -18.46 -10.85
N ARG A 422 -3.02 -18.70 -9.83
CA ARG A 422 -1.97 -19.73 -9.85
C ARG A 422 -2.53 -21.15 -9.97
N TRP A 423 -3.59 -21.48 -9.24
CA TRP A 423 -4.23 -22.79 -9.34
C TRP A 423 -4.91 -23.00 -10.68
N LEU A 424 -5.54 -21.98 -11.27
CA LEU A 424 -6.11 -22.05 -12.63
C LEU A 424 -5.02 -22.23 -13.70
N ARG A 425 -3.87 -21.57 -13.56
CA ARG A 425 -2.68 -21.80 -14.42
C ARG A 425 -2.17 -23.24 -14.29
N THR A 426 -2.14 -23.77 -13.09
CA THR A 426 -1.75 -25.16 -12.84
C THR A 426 -2.77 -26.13 -13.43
N ALA A 427 -4.07 -25.88 -13.25
CA ALA A 427 -5.13 -26.67 -13.88
C ALA A 427 -5.02 -26.65 -15.40
N PHE A 428 -4.73 -25.51 -16.01
CA PHE A 428 -4.51 -25.40 -17.45
C PHE A 428 -3.33 -26.26 -17.93
N ARG A 429 -2.22 -26.27 -17.20
CA ARG A 429 -1.05 -27.11 -17.55
C ARG A 429 -1.33 -28.60 -17.45
N LEU A 430 -2.24 -28.99 -16.55
CA LEU A 430 -2.65 -30.37 -16.33
C LEU A 430 -3.74 -30.84 -17.30
N LEU A 431 -4.40 -29.94 -18.05
CA LEU A 431 -5.46 -30.32 -18.98
C LEU A 431 -4.98 -31.36 -20.01
N PRO A 432 -5.78 -32.43 -20.24
CA PRO A 432 -5.53 -33.37 -21.33
C PRO A 432 -5.35 -32.66 -22.68
N ARG A 433 -4.53 -33.25 -23.56
CA ARG A 433 -4.21 -32.65 -24.87
C ARG A 433 -5.40 -32.57 -25.82
N ASP A 434 -6.36 -33.45 -25.65
CA ASP A 434 -7.59 -33.58 -26.44
C ASP A 434 -8.71 -32.64 -26.02
N VAL A 435 -8.52 -31.86 -24.96
CA VAL A 435 -9.48 -30.84 -24.52
C VAL A 435 -9.58 -29.71 -25.55
N GLY A 436 -10.82 -29.42 -25.98
CA GLY A 436 -11.09 -28.43 -27.01
C GLY A 436 -10.64 -27.01 -26.65
N PRO A 437 -10.39 -26.17 -27.67
CA PRO A 437 -9.84 -24.82 -27.45
C PRO A 437 -10.77 -23.94 -26.60
N GLU A 438 -12.08 -24.11 -26.63
CA GLU A 438 -13.02 -23.31 -25.85
C GLU A 438 -12.85 -23.45 -24.35
N GLN A 439 -12.69 -24.68 -23.87
CA GLN A 439 -12.47 -24.94 -22.46
C GLN A 439 -11.10 -24.41 -22.02
N ARG A 440 -10.07 -24.54 -22.85
CA ARG A 440 -8.72 -23.99 -22.61
C ARG A 440 -8.77 -22.45 -22.53
N ILE A 441 -9.41 -21.80 -23.47
CA ILE A 441 -9.60 -20.34 -23.49
C ILE A 441 -10.40 -19.89 -22.28
N GLY A 442 -11.46 -20.61 -21.92
CA GLY A 442 -12.27 -20.30 -20.74
C GLY A 442 -11.44 -20.26 -19.46
N LEU A 443 -10.59 -21.28 -19.27
CA LEU A 443 -9.73 -21.40 -18.09
C LEU A 443 -8.66 -20.29 -18.02
N LEU A 444 -8.03 -19.96 -19.16
CA LEU A 444 -7.07 -18.86 -19.25
C LEU A 444 -7.73 -17.51 -18.97
N ARG A 445 -8.97 -17.30 -19.44
CA ARG A 445 -9.74 -16.08 -19.14
C ARG A 445 -10.06 -15.96 -17.65
N GLU A 446 -10.45 -17.07 -16.99
CA GLU A 446 -10.69 -17.08 -15.55
C GLU A 446 -9.39 -16.79 -14.79
N ALA A 447 -8.26 -17.38 -15.20
CA ALA A 447 -6.96 -17.12 -14.62
C ALA A 447 -6.55 -15.65 -14.76
N ALA A 448 -6.67 -15.09 -15.97
CA ALA A 448 -6.37 -13.70 -16.24
C ALA A 448 -7.24 -12.74 -15.42
N ALA A 449 -8.53 -13.03 -15.27
CA ALA A 449 -9.43 -12.22 -14.45
C ALA A 449 -9.04 -12.25 -12.96
N ALA A 450 -8.70 -13.41 -12.44
CA ALA A 450 -8.23 -13.55 -11.07
C ALA A 450 -6.89 -12.80 -10.83
N LEU A 451 -5.93 -12.95 -11.75
CA LEU A 451 -4.63 -12.26 -11.69
C LEU A 451 -4.81 -10.74 -11.77
N ALA A 452 -5.67 -10.26 -12.66
CA ALA A 452 -6.02 -8.85 -12.78
C ALA A 452 -6.60 -8.28 -11.48
N SER A 453 -7.51 -9.03 -10.85
CA SER A 453 -8.09 -8.64 -9.54
C SER A 453 -7.03 -8.61 -8.44
N ALA A 454 -5.98 -9.42 -8.53
CA ALA A 454 -4.84 -9.41 -7.62
C ALA A 454 -3.86 -8.25 -7.87
N GLY A 455 -4.01 -7.53 -9.00
CA GLY A 455 -3.03 -6.54 -9.46
C GLY A 455 -1.78 -7.15 -10.11
N ALA A 456 -1.81 -8.44 -10.44
CA ALA A 456 -0.78 -9.15 -11.21
C ALA A 456 -1.07 -8.96 -12.72
N ASP A 457 -0.98 -7.71 -13.17
CA ASP A 457 -1.43 -7.33 -14.51
C ASP A 457 -0.54 -7.91 -15.62
N GLU A 458 0.77 -8.06 -15.38
CA GLU A 458 1.70 -8.68 -16.35
C GLU A 458 1.33 -10.15 -16.59
N GLU A 459 1.14 -10.92 -15.52
CA GLU A 459 0.70 -12.32 -15.64
C GLU A 459 -0.68 -12.44 -16.28
N SER A 460 -1.59 -11.48 -16.02
CA SER A 460 -2.90 -11.43 -16.68
C SER A 460 -2.77 -11.23 -18.18
N VAL A 461 -1.83 -10.40 -18.65
CA VAL A 461 -1.51 -10.21 -20.08
C VAL A 461 -1.02 -11.52 -20.68
N GLU A 462 -0.08 -12.23 -20.04
CA GLU A 462 0.44 -13.52 -20.52
C GLU A 462 -0.69 -14.53 -20.76
N GLU A 463 -1.64 -14.64 -19.83
CA GLU A 463 -2.76 -15.60 -19.96
C GLU A 463 -3.72 -15.20 -21.08
N LEU A 464 -3.98 -13.90 -21.29
CA LEU A 464 -4.83 -13.43 -22.38
C LEU A 464 -4.16 -13.60 -23.75
N GLU A 465 -2.85 -13.44 -23.86
CA GLU A 465 -2.07 -13.71 -25.08
C GLU A 465 -2.11 -15.19 -25.43
N GLN A 466 -1.95 -16.09 -24.47
CA GLN A 466 -2.10 -17.52 -24.66
C GLN A 466 -3.54 -17.86 -25.11
N ALA A 467 -4.56 -17.27 -24.49
CA ALA A 467 -5.95 -17.47 -24.88
C ALA A 467 -6.20 -17.00 -26.32
N LEU A 468 -5.64 -15.84 -26.69
CA LEU A 468 -5.75 -15.28 -28.05
C LEU A 468 -5.05 -16.17 -29.10
N ALA A 469 -3.90 -16.76 -28.75
CA ALA A 469 -3.20 -17.69 -29.64
C ALA A 469 -3.99 -18.98 -29.90
N LEU A 470 -4.78 -19.42 -28.92
CA LEU A 470 -5.66 -20.60 -29.05
C LEU A 470 -6.98 -20.28 -29.75
N ALA A 471 -7.38 -19.01 -29.85
CA ALA A 471 -8.68 -18.61 -30.39
C ALA A 471 -8.74 -18.79 -31.92
N PRO A 472 -9.71 -19.58 -32.44
CA PRO A 472 -9.86 -19.81 -33.90
C PRO A 472 -10.13 -18.52 -34.66
N SER A 473 -9.46 -18.31 -35.77
CA SER A 473 -9.69 -17.16 -36.66
C SER A 473 -11.12 -17.15 -37.25
N ALA A 474 -11.78 -18.32 -37.31
CA ALA A 474 -13.16 -18.46 -37.78
C ALA A 474 -14.23 -17.91 -36.83
N ARG A 475 -13.84 -17.49 -35.60
CA ARG A 475 -14.77 -16.88 -34.61
C ARG A 475 -14.34 -15.46 -34.26
N PRO A 476 -14.55 -14.50 -35.16
CA PRO A 476 -14.06 -13.13 -35.00
C PRO A 476 -14.62 -12.43 -33.75
N GLY A 477 -15.87 -12.69 -33.35
CA GLY A 477 -16.48 -12.11 -32.16
C GLY A 477 -15.81 -12.53 -30.84
N ALA A 478 -15.56 -13.83 -30.65
CA ALA A 478 -14.87 -14.34 -29.46
C ALA A 478 -13.42 -13.84 -29.40
N ARG A 479 -12.77 -13.74 -30.54
CA ARG A 479 -11.42 -13.19 -30.66
C ARG A 479 -11.38 -11.70 -30.33
N ALA A 480 -12.38 -10.95 -30.76
CA ALA A 480 -12.55 -9.54 -30.48
C ALA A 480 -12.71 -9.24 -28.98
N GLU A 481 -13.49 -10.05 -28.26
CA GLU A 481 -13.64 -9.96 -26.81
C GLU A 481 -12.31 -10.19 -26.09
N LEU A 482 -11.51 -11.16 -26.52
CA LEU A 482 -10.18 -11.40 -25.96
C LEU A 482 -9.24 -10.24 -26.21
N ILE A 483 -9.27 -9.64 -27.40
CA ILE A 483 -8.43 -8.49 -27.76
C ILE A 483 -8.83 -7.26 -26.93
N ALA A 484 -10.12 -7.01 -26.71
CA ALA A 484 -10.57 -5.91 -25.85
C ALA A 484 -10.07 -6.10 -24.40
N LYS A 485 -10.18 -7.33 -23.85
CA LYS A 485 -9.66 -7.64 -22.51
C LYS A 485 -8.13 -7.55 -22.42
N LEU A 486 -7.42 -7.96 -23.46
CA LEU A 486 -5.97 -7.85 -23.54
C LEU A 486 -5.54 -6.37 -23.56
N ALA A 487 -6.23 -5.53 -24.33
CA ALA A 487 -5.98 -4.10 -24.38
C ALA A 487 -6.18 -3.44 -22.99
N GLU A 488 -7.26 -3.81 -22.30
CA GLU A 488 -7.53 -3.38 -20.94
C GLU A 488 -6.40 -3.82 -19.97
N ALA A 489 -5.96 -5.09 -20.05
CA ALA A 489 -4.90 -5.63 -19.18
C ALA A 489 -3.55 -4.95 -19.45
N ARG A 490 -3.16 -4.76 -20.71
CA ARG A 490 -1.94 -4.04 -21.09
C ARG A 490 -1.94 -2.60 -20.63
N ARG A 491 -3.07 -1.91 -20.71
CA ARG A 491 -3.20 -0.55 -20.17
C ARG A 491 -2.97 -0.52 -18.66
N ARG A 492 -3.49 -1.53 -17.94
CA ARG A 492 -3.26 -1.65 -16.49
C ARG A 492 -1.81 -2.02 -16.13
N SER A 493 -1.13 -2.80 -16.95
CA SER A 493 0.30 -3.16 -16.74
C SER A 493 1.27 -2.04 -17.11
N GLY A 494 0.76 -0.90 -17.64
CA GLY A 494 1.60 0.22 -18.07
C GLY A 494 2.08 0.13 -19.51
N GLN A 495 1.43 -0.66 -20.33
CA GLN A 495 1.69 -0.84 -21.77
C GLN A 495 0.48 -0.36 -22.60
N PRO A 496 0.01 0.90 -22.42
CA PRO A 496 -1.21 1.37 -23.07
C PRO A 496 -1.12 1.42 -24.60
N PHE A 497 0.11 1.45 -25.15
CA PHE A 497 0.37 1.71 -26.57
C PHE A 497 0.48 0.45 -27.45
N GLU A 498 0.53 -0.74 -26.86
CA GLU A 498 0.82 -1.98 -27.60
C GLU A 498 -0.41 -2.65 -28.22
N SER A 499 -1.61 -2.13 -27.97
CA SER A 499 -2.85 -2.81 -28.35
C SER A 499 -3.55 -2.25 -29.60
N ARG A 500 -3.18 -1.04 -30.05
CA ARG A 500 -3.85 -0.31 -31.14
C ARG A 500 -3.99 -1.14 -32.42
N VAL A 501 -2.91 -1.75 -32.88
CA VAL A 501 -2.90 -2.53 -34.13
C VAL A 501 -3.87 -3.71 -34.04
N LEU A 502 -3.88 -4.40 -32.90
CA LEU A 502 -4.80 -5.52 -32.67
C LEU A 502 -6.26 -5.06 -32.60
N LEU A 503 -6.54 -3.93 -31.95
CA LEU A 503 -7.89 -3.36 -31.87
C LEU A 503 -8.42 -2.98 -33.23
N VAL A 504 -7.61 -2.28 -34.05
CA VAL A 504 -7.99 -1.88 -35.42
C VAL A 504 -8.22 -3.10 -36.32
N GLN A 505 -7.31 -4.08 -36.28
CA GLN A 505 -7.45 -5.32 -37.08
C GLN A 505 -8.69 -6.11 -36.65
N ALA A 506 -8.99 -6.19 -35.35
CA ALA A 506 -10.15 -6.87 -34.84
C ALA A 506 -11.45 -6.19 -35.31
N LEU A 507 -11.51 -4.86 -35.23
CA LEU A 507 -12.66 -4.10 -35.76
C LEU A 507 -12.87 -4.33 -37.26
N HIS A 508 -11.81 -4.31 -38.07
CA HIS A 508 -11.89 -4.62 -39.50
C HIS A 508 -12.40 -6.05 -39.75
N SER A 509 -11.97 -7.01 -38.94
CA SER A 509 -12.38 -8.43 -39.13
C SER A 509 -13.86 -8.69 -38.78
N LEU A 510 -14.45 -7.84 -37.92
CA LEU A 510 -15.88 -7.91 -37.59
C LEU A 510 -16.79 -7.30 -38.67
N GLY A 511 -16.23 -6.48 -39.57
CA GLY A 511 -17.02 -5.78 -40.61
C GLY A 511 -17.95 -4.71 -40.00
N VAL A 512 -19.12 -4.48 -40.65
CA VAL A 512 -20.12 -3.51 -40.19
C VAL A 512 -20.97 -4.03 -39.01
N SER A 513 -20.49 -4.99 -38.27
CA SER A 513 -21.23 -5.58 -37.15
C SER A 513 -21.26 -4.61 -35.95
N ASP A 514 -22.47 -4.27 -35.48
CA ASP A 514 -22.75 -3.45 -34.32
C ASP A 514 -22.99 -4.29 -33.06
N GLY A 515 -22.30 -5.42 -32.93
CA GLY A 515 -22.39 -6.29 -31.77
C GLY A 515 -21.62 -5.78 -30.55
N ALA A 516 -21.90 -6.39 -29.40
CA ALA A 516 -21.23 -6.05 -28.13
C ALA A 516 -19.69 -6.12 -28.21
N ALA A 517 -19.16 -7.05 -29.02
CA ALA A 517 -17.72 -7.20 -29.24
C ALA A 517 -17.11 -5.99 -29.96
N ALA A 518 -17.81 -5.49 -31.01
CA ALA A 518 -17.38 -4.30 -31.76
C ALA A 518 -17.44 -3.05 -30.87
N GLN A 519 -18.46 -2.94 -30.02
CA GLN A 519 -18.60 -1.85 -29.07
C GLN A 519 -17.47 -1.85 -28.04
N ALA A 520 -17.10 -3.03 -27.50
CA ALA A 520 -15.98 -3.16 -26.58
C ALA A 520 -14.64 -2.75 -27.22
N LEU A 521 -14.39 -3.15 -28.46
CA LEU A 521 -13.18 -2.76 -29.20
C LEU A 521 -13.13 -1.25 -29.47
N ARG A 522 -14.27 -0.64 -29.91
CA ARG A 522 -14.36 0.82 -30.15
C ARG A 522 -14.09 1.60 -28.86
N LEU A 523 -14.61 1.10 -27.74
CA LEU A 523 -14.37 1.72 -26.44
C LEU A 523 -12.90 1.68 -26.06
N GLU A 524 -12.24 0.52 -26.14
CA GLU A 524 -10.81 0.42 -25.82
C GLU A 524 -9.97 1.25 -26.80
N LEU A 525 -10.35 1.32 -28.07
CA LEU A 525 -9.67 2.18 -29.04
C LEU A 525 -9.91 3.68 -28.74
N ALA A 526 -11.08 4.07 -28.28
CA ALA A 526 -11.35 5.45 -27.85
C ALA A 526 -10.50 5.81 -26.62
N ILE A 527 -10.38 4.92 -25.66
CA ILE A 527 -9.49 5.09 -24.50
C ILE A 527 -8.02 5.19 -24.95
N ASP A 528 -7.60 4.35 -25.88
CA ASP A 528 -6.25 4.39 -26.47
C ASP A 528 -5.97 5.76 -27.11
N HIS A 529 -6.90 6.29 -27.91
CA HIS A 529 -6.77 7.64 -28.49
C HIS A 529 -6.67 8.73 -27.41
N TYR A 530 -7.40 8.60 -26.28
CA TYR A 530 -7.29 9.52 -25.16
C TYR A 530 -5.85 9.55 -24.60
N TRP A 531 -5.25 8.40 -24.38
CA TRP A 531 -3.88 8.30 -23.86
C TRP A 531 -2.81 8.77 -24.85
N HIS A 532 -3.09 8.68 -26.17
CA HIS A 532 -2.22 9.24 -27.22
C HIS A 532 -2.51 10.72 -27.54
N ARG A 533 -3.48 11.36 -26.84
CA ARG A 533 -3.87 12.75 -27.05
C ARG A 533 -4.41 13.03 -28.47
N GLU A 534 -4.99 12.04 -29.10
CA GLU A 534 -5.61 12.11 -30.42
C GLU A 534 -7.12 12.37 -30.29
N PHE A 535 -7.47 13.64 -30.04
CA PHE A 535 -8.82 14.00 -29.57
C PHE A 535 -9.90 14.00 -30.67
N GLU A 536 -9.55 14.27 -31.94
CA GLU A 536 -10.49 14.14 -33.06
C GLU A 536 -10.90 12.67 -33.32
N PRO A 537 -9.99 11.68 -33.41
CA PRO A 537 -10.36 10.27 -33.50
C PRO A 537 -11.14 9.79 -32.26
N LEU A 538 -10.74 10.23 -31.06
CA LEU A 538 -11.46 9.95 -29.83
C LEU A 538 -12.91 10.44 -29.94
N GLN A 539 -13.12 11.68 -30.38
CA GLN A 539 -14.47 12.25 -30.49
C GLN A 539 -15.33 11.47 -31.48
N ALA A 540 -14.79 11.13 -32.65
CA ALA A 540 -15.51 10.37 -33.66
C ALA A 540 -15.96 8.99 -33.14
N LEU A 541 -15.08 8.27 -32.41
CA LEU A 541 -15.41 6.99 -31.81
C LEU A 541 -16.43 7.13 -30.66
N ALA A 542 -16.29 8.16 -29.86
CA ALA A 542 -17.23 8.45 -28.77
C ALA A 542 -18.62 8.82 -29.29
N ASP A 543 -18.72 9.62 -30.36
CA ASP A 543 -19.98 9.96 -31.04
C ASP A 543 -20.70 8.69 -31.52
N HIS A 544 -19.97 7.79 -32.21
CA HIS A 544 -20.52 6.53 -32.67
C HIS A 544 -20.98 5.62 -31.52
N THR A 545 -20.13 5.44 -30.55
CA THR A 545 -20.42 4.58 -29.37
C THR A 545 -21.60 5.13 -28.57
N LEU A 546 -21.72 6.47 -28.43
CA LEU A 546 -22.83 7.10 -27.72
C LEU A 546 -24.16 6.93 -28.48
N ALA A 547 -24.15 7.07 -29.79
CA ALA A 547 -25.33 6.85 -30.62
C ALA A 547 -25.85 5.41 -30.48
N ASP A 548 -24.96 4.44 -30.60
CA ASP A 548 -25.25 3.00 -30.46
C ASP A 548 -25.75 2.69 -29.02
N ALA A 549 -25.11 3.21 -27.99
CA ALA A 549 -25.52 3.02 -26.59
C ALA A 549 -26.90 3.60 -26.27
N ARG A 550 -27.25 4.76 -26.87
CA ARG A 550 -28.59 5.36 -26.76
C ARG A 550 -29.67 4.53 -27.43
N GLU A 551 -29.41 4.03 -28.66
CA GLU A 551 -30.32 3.16 -29.40
C GLU A 551 -30.61 1.88 -28.63
N ARG A 552 -29.59 1.28 -28.02
CA ARG A 552 -29.68 0.06 -27.21
C ARG A 552 -30.14 0.28 -25.76
N ARG A 553 -30.30 1.53 -25.36
CA ARG A 553 -30.64 1.92 -23.96
C ARG A 553 -29.65 1.41 -22.93
N GLU A 554 -28.37 1.34 -23.27
CA GLU A 554 -27.29 0.89 -22.38
C GLU A 554 -26.77 2.05 -21.53
N THR A 555 -27.34 2.24 -20.35
CA THR A 555 -27.07 3.40 -19.47
C THR A 555 -25.59 3.53 -19.11
N SER A 556 -24.90 2.43 -18.78
CA SER A 556 -23.48 2.47 -18.42
C SER A 556 -22.56 2.85 -19.58
N MET A 557 -22.88 2.37 -20.78
CA MET A 557 -22.15 2.73 -22.01
C MET A 557 -22.41 4.18 -22.40
N THR A 558 -23.66 4.64 -22.25
CA THR A 558 -24.02 6.06 -22.45
C THR A 558 -23.19 6.95 -21.53
N ALA A 559 -23.07 6.60 -20.22
CA ALA A 559 -22.26 7.36 -19.27
C ALA A 559 -20.79 7.45 -19.70
N LEU A 560 -20.19 6.33 -20.12
CA LEU A 560 -18.77 6.31 -20.49
C LEU A 560 -18.51 7.02 -21.82
N ALA A 561 -19.30 6.75 -22.85
CA ALA A 561 -19.14 7.37 -24.16
C ALA A 561 -19.35 8.90 -24.09
N ALA A 562 -20.34 9.37 -23.32
CA ALA A 562 -20.55 10.79 -23.09
C ALA A 562 -19.38 11.43 -22.31
N ALA A 563 -18.81 10.75 -21.31
CA ALA A 563 -17.64 11.24 -20.60
C ALA A 563 -16.40 11.35 -21.51
N LEU A 564 -16.14 10.34 -22.34
CA LEU A 564 -15.05 10.37 -23.32
C LEU A 564 -15.24 11.47 -24.37
N ARG A 565 -16.48 11.69 -24.82
CA ARG A 565 -16.83 12.79 -25.75
C ARG A 565 -16.63 14.15 -25.09
N SER A 566 -17.00 14.30 -23.83
CA SER A 566 -16.73 15.50 -23.02
C SER A 566 -15.23 15.78 -22.91
N LEU A 567 -14.41 14.77 -22.63
CA LEU A 567 -12.95 14.89 -22.59
C LEU A 567 -12.39 15.35 -23.94
N ALA A 568 -12.81 14.73 -25.05
CA ALA A 568 -12.41 15.15 -26.39
C ALA A 568 -12.85 16.59 -26.70
N GLY A 569 -14.13 16.91 -26.45
CA GLY A 569 -14.69 18.23 -26.71
C GLY A 569 -13.97 19.34 -25.94
N SER A 570 -13.62 19.09 -24.66
CA SER A 570 -12.88 20.07 -23.88
C SER A 570 -11.45 20.29 -24.41
N ALA A 571 -10.78 19.23 -24.85
CA ALA A 571 -9.44 19.30 -25.44
C ALA A 571 -9.45 20.04 -26.79
N LEU A 572 -10.52 19.90 -27.55
CA LEU A 572 -10.74 20.56 -28.84
C LEU A 572 -11.36 21.98 -28.69
N HIS A 573 -11.34 22.56 -27.48
CA HIS A 573 -11.90 23.87 -27.16
C HIS A 573 -13.41 24.02 -27.48
N ARG A 574 -14.16 22.90 -27.49
CA ARG A 574 -15.62 22.86 -27.68
C ARG A 574 -16.33 22.83 -26.33
N THR A 575 -15.94 23.71 -25.41
CA THR A 575 -16.31 23.67 -23.99
C THR A 575 -17.82 23.63 -23.76
N GLY A 576 -18.63 24.36 -24.54
CA GLY A 576 -20.09 24.35 -24.42
C GLY A 576 -20.69 22.95 -24.69
N ASN A 577 -20.23 22.25 -25.71
CA ASN A 577 -20.64 20.87 -26.01
C ASN A 577 -20.11 19.90 -24.93
N ALA A 578 -18.86 20.07 -24.49
CA ALA A 578 -18.26 19.25 -23.48
C ALA A 578 -19.03 19.30 -22.15
N LEU A 579 -19.57 20.47 -21.76
CA LEU A 579 -20.43 20.63 -20.58
C LEU A 579 -21.77 19.89 -20.72
N LEU A 580 -22.38 19.92 -21.92
CA LEU A 580 -23.61 19.14 -22.19
C LEU A 580 -23.36 17.64 -22.12
N ASP A 581 -22.22 17.20 -22.67
CA ASP A 581 -21.79 15.80 -22.64
C ASP A 581 -21.49 15.32 -21.22
N LEU A 582 -20.83 16.15 -20.39
CA LEU A 582 -20.63 15.88 -18.98
C LEU A 582 -21.96 15.72 -18.24
N ALA A 583 -22.90 16.64 -18.45
CA ALA A 583 -24.21 16.59 -17.83
C ALA A 583 -24.99 15.32 -18.21
N GLU A 584 -24.87 14.85 -19.47
CA GLU A 584 -25.43 13.58 -19.92
C GLU A 584 -24.75 12.37 -19.24
N ALA A 585 -23.43 12.37 -19.17
CA ALA A 585 -22.65 11.32 -18.50
C ALA A 585 -23.07 11.17 -17.04
N GLU A 586 -23.17 12.29 -16.33
CA GLU A 586 -23.61 12.34 -14.94
C GLU A 586 -25.06 11.91 -14.74
N ALA A 587 -25.96 12.35 -15.64
CA ALA A 587 -27.36 11.94 -15.61
C ALA A 587 -27.49 10.44 -15.81
N ALA A 588 -26.69 9.85 -16.71
CA ALA A 588 -26.62 8.40 -16.92
C ALA A 588 -26.05 7.70 -15.67
N LEU A 589 -24.95 8.20 -15.08
CA LEU A 589 -24.36 7.67 -13.85
C LEU A 589 -25.35 7.65 -12.69
N ARG A 590 -26.15 8.71 -12.53
CA ARG A 590 -27.19 8.81 -11.48
C ARG A 590 -28.31 7.78 -11.65
N ARG A 591 -28.61 7.35 -12.87
CA ARG A 591 -29.63 6.32 -13.15
C ARG A 591 -29.16 4.90 -12.84
N LEU A 592 -27.84 4.65 -12.87
CA LEU A 592 -27.30 3.34 -12.53
C LEU A 592 -27.57 3.02 -11.06
N THR A 593 -28.03 1.81 -10.78
CA THR A 593 -28.04 1.25 -9.43
C THR A 593 -26.62 1.04 -8.92
N ASP A 594 -26.43 0.88 -7.62
CA ASP A 594 -25.10 0.61 -7.06
C ASP A 594 -24.55 -0.76 -7.53
N ASP A 595 -25.42 -1.74 -7.78
CA ASP A 595 -25.06 -3.03 -8.33
C ASP A 595 -24.58 -2.95 -9.79
N GLU A 596 -25.29 -2.20 -10.63
CA GLU A 596 -24.87 -1.95 -12.02
C GLU A 596 -23.55 -1.17 -12.09
N LEU A 597 -23.39 -0.18 -11.21
CA LEU A 597 -22.17 0.61 -11.15
C LEU A 597 -20.98 -0.21 -10.61
N ALA A 598 -21.21 -1.16 -9.72
CA ALA A 598 -20.18 -2.04 -9.19
C ALA A 598 -19.46 -2.84 -10.29
N HIS A 599 -20.15 -3.22 -11.35
CA HIS A 599 -19.58 -3.93 -12.49
C HIS A 599 -18.67 -3.05 -13.38
N ARG A 600 -18.84 -1.72 -13.30
CA ARG A 600 -18.12 -0.75 -14.15
C ARG A 600 -17.71 0.49 -13.35
N VAL A 601 -17.27 0.30 -12.11
CA VAL A 601 -16.98 1.42 -11.19
C VAL A 601 -15.88 2.35 -11.73
N TYR A 602 -15.04 1.89 -12.65
CA TYR A 602 -14.05 2.69 -13.37
C TYR A 602 -14.64 3.83 -14.21
N LEU A 603 -15.95 3.81 -14.52
CA LEU A 603 -16.66 4.93 -15.17
C LEU A 603 -16.43 6.25 -14.41
N GLY A 604 -16.39 6.18 -13.08
CA GLY A 604 -16.14 7.34 -12.23
C GLY A 604 -14.81 8.03 -12.52
N VAL A 605 -13.81 7.33 -13.03
CA VAL A 605 -12.51 7.93 -13.38
C VAL A 605 -12.68 8.88 -14.57
N TYR A 606 -13.33 8.45 -15.64
CA TYR A 606 -13.48 9.26 -16.85
C TYR A 606 -14.45 10.42 -16.64
N ILE A 607 -15.53 10.20 -15.89
CA ILE A 607 -16.48 11.27 -15.52
C ILE A 607 -15.77 12.28 -14.61
N GLY A 608 -15.01 11.80 -13.62
CA GLY A 608 -14.24 12.68 -12.73
C GLY A 608 -13.15 13.47 -13.44
N LEU A 609 -12.46 12.85 -14.42
CA LEU A 609 -11.50 13.55 -15.28
C LEU A 609 -12.17 14.62 -16.12
N ALA A 610 -13.33 14.34 -16.72
CA ALA A 610 -14.09 15.29 -17.52
C ALA A 610 -14.58 16.47 -16.66
N ALA A 611 -15.14 16.19 -15.48
CA ALA A 611 -15.60 17.20 -14.54
C ALA A 611 -14.44 18.07 -14.03
N LEU A 612 -13.30 17.46 -13.67
CA LEU A 612 -12.12 18.18 -13.23
C LEU A 612 -11.55 19.09 -14.33
N ARG A 613 -11.50 18.60 -15.58
CA ARG A 613 -11.03 19.33 -16.74
C ARG A 613 -11.92 20.54 -17.07
N LEU A 614 -13.22 20.41 -16.80
CA LEU A 614 -14.21 21.48 -16.98
C LEU A 614 -14.38 22.37 -15.73
N GLU A 615 -13.51 22.22 -14.73
CA GLU A 615 -13.46 23.01 -13.49
C GLU A 615 -14.71 22.85 -12.59
N HIS A 616 -15.30 21.64 -12.56
CA HIS A 616 -16.46 21.26 -11.75
C HIS A 616 -16.06 20.36 -10.54
N PRO A 617 -15.40 20.89 -9.50
CA PRO A 617 -14.90 20.07 -8.39
C PRO A 617 -16.00 19.44 -7.52
N ASP A 618 -17.18 20.04 -7.40
CA ASP A 618 -18.28 19.50 -6.59
C ASP A 618 -18.87 18.23 -7.22
N ASP A 619 -18.94 18.18 -8.55
CA ASP A 619 -19.40 17.00 -9.28
C ASP A 619 -18.39 15.85 -9.14
N VAL A 620 -17.07 16.16 -9.22
CA VAL A 620 -16.00 15.20 -8.93
C VAL A 620 -16.20 14.59 -7.55
N LEU A 621 -16.33 15.41 -6.50
CA LEU A 621 -16.49 14.94 -5.13
C LEU A 621 -17.75 14.08 -4.97
N THR A 622 -18.86 14.48 -5.55
CA THR A 622 -20.14 13.77 -5.45
C THR A 622 -20.06 12.37 -6.08
N HIS A 623 -19.59 12.29 -7.33
CA HIS A 623 -19.58 11.05 -8.09
C HIS A 623 -18.48 10.09 -7.65
N ILE A 624 -17.30 10.62 -7.33
CA ILE A 624 -16.18 9.80 -6.88
C ILE A 624 -16.42 9.24 -5.48
N HIS A 625 -17.02 9.98 -4.56
CA HIS A 625 -17.38 9.43 -3.25
C HIS A 625 -18.37 8.25 -3.37
N ARG A 626 -19.32 8.31 -4.32
CA ARG A 626 -20.20 7.18 -4.62
C ARG A 626 -19.42 5.97 -5.14
N CYS A 627 -18.52 6.18 -6.12
CA CYS A 627 -17.67 5.12 -6.66
C CYS A 627 -16.74 4.52 -5.60
N LEU A 628 -16.08 5.35 -4.77
CA LEU A 628 -15.25 4.90 -3.66
C LEU A 628 -16.03 4.08 -2.62
N ARG A 629 -17.26 4.49 -2.32
CA ARG A 629 -18.12 3.74 -1.40
C ARG A 629 -18.49 2.38 -1.99
N ILE A 630 -18.88 2.32 -3.26
CA ILE A 630 -19.22 1.08 -3.95
C ILE A 630 -17.97 0.18 -4.06
N ALA A 631 -16.83 0.72 -4.47
CA ALA A 631 -15.58 -0.02 -4.54
C ALA A 631 -15.20 -0.64 -3.19
N ARG A 632 -15.36 0.11 -2.09
CA ARG A 632 -15.16 -0.41 -0.73
C ARG A 632 -16.14 -1.50 -0.35
N LEU A 633 -17.40 -1.38 -0.74
CA LEU A 633 -18.43 -2.38 -0.46
C LEU A 633 -18.25 -3.64 -1.29
N THR A 634 -17.72 -3.52 -2.50
CA THR A 634 -17.52 -4.61 -3.46
C THR A 634 -16.08 -5.13 -3.54
N GLY A 635 -15.17 -4.57 -2.74
CA GLY A 635 -13.78 -5.02 -2.66
C GLY A 635 -12.87 -4.61 -3.81
N GLN A 636 -13.22 -3.56 -4.56
CA GLN A 636 -12.42 -3.03 -5.67
C GLN A 636 -11.46 -1.89 -5.25
N ASP A 637 -11.04 -1.87 -3.99
CA ASP A 637 -10.18 -0.81 -3.42
C ASP A 637 -8.79 -0.70 -4.07
N ALA A 638 -8.31 -1.74 -4.74
CA ALA A 638 -7.09 -1.64 -5.55
C ALA A 638 -7.20 -0.58 -6.64
N MET A 639 -8.43 -0.27 -7.07
CA MET A 639 -8.75 0.79 -8.02
C MET A 639 -8.98 2.16 -7.37
N ALA A 640 -8.83 2.30 -6.05
CA ALA A 640 -9.17 3.53 -5.34
C ALA A 640 -8.18 4.68 -5.58
N HIS A 641 -6.93 4.38 -5.96
CA HIS A 641 -5.89 5.40 -6.16
C HIS A 641 -6.24 6.50 -7.18
N PRO A 642 -6.86 6.22 -8.38
CA PRO A 642 -7.23 7.29 -9.30
C PRO A 642 -8.32 8.18 -8.72
N TRP A 643 -9.32 7.59 -8.05
CA TRP A 643 -10.40 8.36 -7.43
C TRP A 643 -9.89 9.24 -6.29
N LEU A 644 -9.01 8.72 -5.43
CA LEU A 644 -8.40 9.51 -4.36
C LEU A 644 -7.53 10.63 -4.92
N SER A 645 -6.80 10.39 -6.01
CA SER A 645 -6.03 11.44 -6.70
C SER A 645 -6.92 12.52 -7.28
N LEU A 646 -8.03 12.14 -7.93
CA LEU A 646 -9.01 13.11 -8.46
C LEU A 646 -9.71 13.89 -7.33
N THR A 647 -10.06 13.22 -6.22
CA THR A 647 -10.63 13.87 -5.03
C THR A 647 -9.66 14.88 -4.44
N ALA A 648 -8.38 14.52 -4.28
CA ALA A 648 -7.36 15.44 -3.78
C ALA A 648 -7.24 16.70 -4.66
N ARG A 649 -7.25 16.52 -5.99
CA ARG A 649 -7.21 17.64 -6.95
C ARG A 649 -8.45 18.52 -6.89
N ALA A 650 -9.65 17.93 -6.77
CA ALA A 650 -10.90 18.68 -6.59
C ALA A 650 -10.92 19.47 -5.27
N LEU A 651 -10.40 18.89 -4.18
CA LEU A 651 -10.24 19.55 -2.88
C LEU A 651 -9.26 20.73 -2.95
N LEU A 652 -8.19 20.64 -3.75
CA LEU A 652 -7.29 21.76 -4.00
C LEU A 652 -8.00 22.90 -4.73
N LEU A 653 -8.85 22.60 -5.72
CA LEU A 653 -9.67 23.64 -6.37
C LEU A 653 -10.60 24.36 -5.38
N LYS A 654 -11.05 23.68 -4.34
CA LYS A 654 -11.88 24.26 -3.26
C LYS A 654 -11.05 24.87 -2.13
N GLY A 655 -9.72 24.86 -2.20
CA GLY A 655 -8.83 25.38 -1.17
C GLY A 655 -8.71 24.52 0.10
N GLU A 656 -9.17 23.28 0.07
CA GLU A 656 -9.17 22.37 1.21
C GLU A 656 -7.85 21.56 1.29
N ILE A 657 -6.72 22.24 1.41
CA ILE A 657 -5.37 21.69 1.29
C ILE A 657 -5.13 20.51 2.25
N ALA A 658 -5.55 20.62 3.51
CA ALA A 658 -5.32 19.56 4.51
C ALA A 658 -6.05 18.24 4.15
N LYS A 659 -7.28 18.33 3.61
CA LYS A 659 -8.02 17.15 3.14
C LYS A 659 -7.38 16.60 1.87
N ALA A 660 -6.93 17.47 0.96
CA ALA A 660 -6.23 17.05 -0.25
C ALA A 660 -4.94 16.28 0.08
N GLN A 661 -4.15 16.72 1.05
CA GLN A 661 -2.97 16.01 1.53
C GLN A 661 -3.31 14.64 2.11
N HIS A 662 -4.43 14.54 2.82
CA HIS A 662 -4.90 13.26 3.37
C HIS A 662 -5.26 12.26 2.25
N ASP A 663 -6.04 12.71 1.26
CA ASP A 663 -6.47 11.85 0.17
C ASP A 663 -5.32 11.49 -0.78
N ALA A 664 -4.39 12.42 -1.03
CA ALA A 664 -3.19 12.16 -1.81
C ALA A 664 -2.28 11.11 -1.14
N ALA A 665 -2.08 11.19 0.16
CA ALA A 665 -1.35 10.17 0.92
C ALA A 665 -2.05 8.80 0.83
N ALA A 666 -3.37 8.77 0.96
CA ALA A 666 -4.15 7.54 0.81
C ALA A 666 -4.09 6.98 -0.63
N ALA A 667 -3.98 7.85 -1.64
CA ALA A 667 -3.79 7.45 -3.03
C ALA A 667 -2.44 6.76 -3.24
N ILE A 668 -1.35 7.31 -2.68
CA ILE A 668 -0.01 6.69 -2.72
C ILE A 668 -0.05 5.31 -2.06
N ASP A 669 -0.60 5.23 -0.84
CA ASP A 669 -0.70 3.97 -0.11
C ASP A 669 -1.45 2.89 -0.91
N THR A 670 -2.51 3.29 -1.62
CA THR A 670 -3.31 2.36 -2.43
C THR A 670 -2.61 1.97 -3.73
N ALA A 671 -1.91 2.91 -4.37
CA ALA A 671 -1.18 2.66 -5.62
C ALA A 671 0.03 1.72 -5.43
N LEU A 672 0.62 1.71 -4.23
CA LEU A 672 1.76 0.83 -3.90
C LEU A 672 1.35 -0.60 -3.53
N LEU A 673 0.05 -0.89 -3.34
CA LEU A 673 -0.44 -2.23 -2.96
C LEU A 673 -0.05 -3.33 -3.95
N PRO A 674 -0.22 -3.12 -5.29
CA PRO A 674 0.18 -4.12 -6.28
C PRO A 674 1.67 -4.08 -6.64
N GLY A 675 2.47 -3.29 -5.96
CA GLY A 675 3.88 -3.06 -6.28
C GLY A 675 4.13 -1.70 -6.94
N GLU A 676 5.38 -1.38 -7.25
CA GLU A 676 5.74 -0.15 -7.97
C GLU A 676 5.29 -0.25 -9.43
N ASN A 677 4.37 0.62 -9.85
CA ASN A 677 3.84 0.67 -11.20
C ASN A 677 3.48 2.11 -11.60
N TRP A 678 3.03 2.31 -12.86
CA TRP A 678 2.60 3.59 -13.42
C TRP A 678 1.45 4.25 -12.62
N ARG A 679 0.62 3.47 -11.93
CA ARG A 679 -0.50 3.97 -11.09
C ARG A 679 -0.03 4.93 -9.99
N THR A 680 1.22 4.76 -9.55
CA THR A 680 1.83 5.61 -8.52
C THR A 680 2.05 7.04 -9.02
N ILE A 681 2.18 7.27 -10.33
CA ILE A 681 2.42 8.60 -10.92
C ILE A 681 1.27 9.56 -10.61
N TRP A 682 0.01 9.12 -10.74
CA TRP A 682 -1.17 9.96 -10.45
C TRP A 682 -1.27 10.32 -8.97
N ALA A 683 -0.93 9.37 -8.10
CA ALA A 683 -0.92 9.61 -6.66
C ALA A 683 0.20 10.57 -6.24
N LEU A 684 1.39 10.43 -6.84
CA LEU A 684 2.51 11.34 -6.63
C LEU A 684 2.23 12.75 -7.15
N GLU A 685 1.51 12.88 -8.27
CA GLU A 685 1.07 14.18 -8.79
C GLU A 685 0.18 14.92 -7.79
N ALA A 686 -0.87 14.25 -7.31
CA ALA A 686 -1.78 14.83 -6.33
C ALA A 686 -1.05 15.23 -5.03
N ASP A 687 -0.07 14.43 -4.62
CA ASP A 687 0.74 14.70 -3.42
C ASP A 687 1.70 15.89 -3.62
N ALA A 688 2.37 15.96 -4.76
CA ALA A 688 3.24 17.08 -5.09
C ALA A 688 2.47 18.41 -5.14
N MET A 689 1.27 18.40 -5.77
CA MET A 689 0.39 19.57 -5.81
C MET A 689 -0.08 20.00 -4.41
N ALA A 690 -0.53 19.07 -3.59
CA ALA A 690 -0.99 19.36 -2.25
C ALA A 690 0.14 19.87 -1.34
N ALA A 691 1.34 19.28 -1.47
CA ALA A 691 2.53 19.73 -0.77
C ALA A 691 2.99 21.14 -1.23
N PHE A 692 2.92 21.44 -2.53
CA PHE A 692 3.23 22.75 -3.08
C PHE A 692 2.34 23.84 -2.46
N TRP A 693 1.03 23.64 -2.46
CA TRP A 693 0.10 24.61 -1.88
C TRP A 693 0.23 24.72 -0.34
N ALA A 694 0.57 23.63 0.34
CA ALA A 694 0.86 23.65 1.77
C ALA A 694 2.20 24.37 2.12
N GLY A 695 3.06 24.60 1.13
CA GLY A 695 4.40 25.18 1.30
C GLY A 695 5.43 24.18 1.84
N ASP A 696 5.19 22.87 1.72
CA ASP A 696 6.13 21.81 2.09
C ASP A 696 7.05 21.47 0.92
N ALA A 697 8.15 22.21 0.83
CA ALA A 697 9.11 22.07 -0.27
C ALA A 697 9.77 20.67 -0.32
N GLY A 698 10.07 20.07 0.85
CA GLY A 698 10.71 18.77 0.93
C GLY A 698 9.82 17.66 0.36
N ARG A 699 8.56 17.62 0.76
CA ARG A 699 7.57 16.65 0.28
C ARG A 699 7.26 16.87 -1.19
N ALA A 700 7.04 18.11 -1.62
CA ALA A 700 6.78 18.43 -3.01
C ALA A 700 7.93 17.96 -3.92
N LEU A 701 9.18 18.23 -3.54
CA LEU A 701 10.36 17.83 -4.31
C LEU A 701 10.52 16.30 -4.36
N ALA A 702 10.31 15.62 -3.22
CA ALA A 702 10.42 14.16 -3.16
C ALA A 702 9.38 13.47 -4.06
N SER A 703 8.11 13.91 -4.03
CA SER A 703 7.05 13.33 -4.85
C SER A 703 7.21 13.65 -6.33
N ALA A 704 7.57 14.90 -6.68
CA ALA A 704 7.78 15.31 -8.06
C ALA A 704 8.99 14.61 -8.70
N THR A 705 10.12 14.46 -7.99
CA THR A 705 11.30 13.75 -8.49
C THR A 705 10.97 12.29 -8.76
N GLN A 706 10.24 11.63 -7.86
CA GLN A 706 9.79 10.26 -8.08
C GLN A 706 8.82 10.15 -9.26
N MET A 707 7.94 11.14 -9.45
CA MET A 707 7.02 11.20 -10.58
C MET A 707 7.76 11.24 -11.92
N VAL A 708 8.77 12.15 -12.07
CA VAL A 708 9.61 12.25 -13.29
C VAL A 708 10.34 10.93 -13.54
N ALA A 709 11.03 10.38 -12.53
CA ALA A 709 11.78 9.15 -12.68
C ALA A 709 10.90 7.94 -13.09
N ARG A 710 9.62 7.93 -12.73
CA ARG A 710 8.69 6.89 -13.15
C ARG A 710 8.10 7.13 -14.54
N SER A 711 7.75 8.38 -14.88
CA SER A 711 7.23 8.72 -16.22
C SER A 711 8.26 8.44 -17.32
N GLU A 712 9.54 8.76 -17.07
CA GLU A 712 10.63 8.47 -18.01
C GLU A 712 10.86 6.97 -18.22
N ARG A 713 10.74 6.15 -17.17
CA ARG A 713 10.86 4.68 -17.26
C ARG A 713 9.71 4.02 -17.99
N SER A 714 8.50 4.55 -17.85
CA SER A 714 7.30 4.01 -18.52
C SER A 714 7.15 4.49 -19.96
N SER A 715 8.00 5.38 -20.44
CA SER A 715 7.85 6.08 -21.73
C SER A 715 6.50 6.76 -21.89
N ASP A 716 5.91 7.19 -20.76
CA ASP A 716 4.57 7.77 -20.69
C ASP A 716 4.60 9.22 -21.15
N GLN A 717 4.32 9.43 -22.43
CA GLN A 717 4.24 10.77 -23.02
C GLN A 717 3.05 11.61 -22.49
N PHE A 718 2.06 10.99 -21.90
CA PHE A 718 0.87 11.68 -21.39
C PHE A 718 1.16 12.40 -20.06
N LEU A 719 1.85 11.75 -19.12
CA LEU A 719 2.11 12.27 -17.78
C LEU A 719 3.47 12.98 -17.63
N THR A 720 4.39 12.81 -18.57
CA THR A 720 5.71 13.47 -18.51
C THR A 720 5.63 15.00 -18.42
N PRO A 721 4.78 15.70 -19.21
CA PRO A 721 4.65 17.16 -19.07
C PRO A 721 4.11 17.59 -17.72
N ALA A 722 3.14 16.86 -17.15
CA ALA A 722 2.62 17.13 -15.82
C ALA A 722 3.71 16.93 -14.75
N ALA A 723 4.53 15.88 -14.88
CA ALA A 723 5.65 15.61 -13.97
C ALA A 723 6.67 16.76 -13.95
N ARG A 724 7.01 17.31 -15.11
CA ARG A 724 7.90 18.46 -15.23
C ARG A 724 7.34 19.73 -14.60
N ILE A 725 6.03 19.98 -14.75
CA ILE A 725 5.36 21.10 -14.05
C ILE A 725 5.50 20.94 -12.53
N GLN A 726 5.23 19.75 -12.00
CA GLN A 726 5.32 19.51 -10.56
C GLN A 726 6.76 19.62 -10.06
N LEU A 727 7.75 19.13 -10.82
CA LEU A 727 9.15 19.28 -10.46
C LEU A 727 9.58 20.74 -10.50
N GLY A 728 9.22 21.49 -11.54
CA GLY A 728 9.48 22.92 -11.64
C GLY A 728 8.83 23.71 -10.49
N ALA A 729 7.60 23.35 -10.10
CA ALA A 729 6.90 23.93 -8.97
C ALA A 729 7.61 23.67 -7.64
N ALA A 730 8.05 22.43 -7.42
CA ALA A 730 8.77 22.02 -6.21
C ALA A 730 10.15 22.70 -6.10
N LEU A 731 10.89 22.78 -7.19
CA LEU A 731 12.18 23.50 -7.29
C LEU A 731 12.01 25.01 -7.02
N TYR A 732 10.99 25.65 -7.59
CA TYR A 732 10.67 27.03 -7.28
C TYR A 732 10.27 27.22 -5.80
N LEU A 733 9.54 26.28 -5.23
CA LEU A 733 9.17 26.30 -3.82
C LEU A 733 10.39 26.20 -2.91
N SER A 734 11.38 25.38 -3.28
CA SER A 734 12.65 25.20 -2.53
C SER A 734 13.63 26.35 -2.71
N GLY A 735 13.39 27.23 -3.69
CA GLY A 735 14.24 28.38 -4.00
C GLY A 735 15.27 28.16 -5.12
N ASP A 736 15.31 26.97 -5.73
CA ASP A 736 16.17 26.70 -6.90
C ASP A 736 15.46 27.16 -8.19
N VAL A 737 15.49 28.48 -8.40
CA VAL A 737 14.81 29.13 -9.53
C VAL A 737 15.43 28.75 -10.88
N ALA A 738 16.75 28.50 -10.90
CA ALA A 738 17.48 28.14 -12.13
C ALA A 738 17.11 26.71 -12.60
N ALA A 739 17.01 25.77 -11.68
CA ALA A 739 16.54 24.43 -12.02
C ALA A 739 15.03 24.44 -12.39
N ALA A 740 14.22 25.24 -11.70
CA ALA A 740 12.80 25.35 -11.96
C ALA A 740 12.50 25.82 -13.39
N VAL A 741 13.21 26.84 -13.90
CA VAL A 741 12.99 27.33 -15.27
C VAL A 741 13.29 26.28 -16.31
N LYS A 742 14.36 25.48 -16.12
CA LYS A 742 14.73 24.41 -17.04
C LYS A 742 13.65 23.35 -17.19
N GLU A 743 13.06 22.91 -16.08
CA GLU A 743 11.99 21.90 -16.13
C GLU A 743 10.69 22.47 -16.74
N LEU A 744 10.36 23.73 -16.44
CA LEU A 744 9.19 24.38 -17.00
C LEU A 744 9.34 24.74 -18.49
N GLU A 745 10.55 25.02 -18.96
CA GLU A 745 10.83 25.21 -20.39
C GLU A 745 10.73 23.89 -21.15
N ALA A 746 11.25 22.79 -20.57
CA ALA A 746 11.11 21.46 -21.14
C ALA A 746 9.63 21.07 -21.24
N PHE A 747 8.81 21.37 -20.22
CA PHE A 747 7.35 21.20 -20.29
C PHE A 747 6.75 22.01 -21.45
N ASP A 748 7.10 23.29 -21.59
CA ASP A 748 6.53 24.18 -22.63
C ASP A 748 6.83 23.67 -24.05
N ILE A 749 8.02 23.11 -24.26
CA ILE A 749 8.43 22.52 -25.55
C ILE A 749 7.73 21.17 -25.80
N GLU A 750 7.70 20.29 -24.80
CA GLU A 750 7.19 18.92 -24.94
C GLU A 750 5.65 18.87 -24.99
N SER A 751 4.98 19.81 -24.33
CA SER A 751 3.52 19.75 -24.18
C SER A 751 2.75 20.01 -25.44
N GLY A 752 3.32 20.71 -26.42
CA GLY A 752 2.63 21.06 -27.69
C GLY A 752 1.28 21.76 -27.49
N TRP A 753 1.04 22.35 -26.29
CA TRP A 753 -0.19 23.06 -25.89
C TRP A 753 -1.41 22.17 -25.51
N ASP A 754 -1.27 20.85 -25.53
CA ASP A 754 -2.39 19.90 -25.30
C ASP A 754 -2.39 19.23 -23.92
N VAL A 755 -1.59 19.71 -22.96
CA VAL A 755 -1.66 19.23 -21.56
C VAL A 755 -3.04 19.57 -20.98
N LEU A 756 -3.53 18.73 -20.10
CA LEU A 756 -4.78 18.94 -19.35
C LEU A 756 -4.88 20.42 -18.93
N ASP A 757 -5.87 21.16 -19.41
CA ASP A 757 -5.94 22.64 -19.28
C ASP A 757 -5.66 23.15 -17.87
N LEU A 758 -6.08 22.39 -16.85
CA LEU A 758 -5.87 22.72 -15.44
C LEU A 758 -4.38 22.81 -15.05
N HIS A 759 -3.53 21.94 -15.60
CA HIS A 759 -2.10 21.92 -15.30
C HIS A 759 -1.32 22.89 -16.19
N ALA A 760 -1.68 23.01 -17.44
CA ALA A 760 -1.02 23.90 -18.37
C ALA A 760 -1.13 25.37 -17.96
N GLY A 761 -2.33 25.83 -17.55
CA GLY A 761 -2.54 27.18 -17.04
C GLY A 761 -1.66 27.48 -15.84
N HIS A 762 -1.55 26.54 -14.90
CA HIS A 762 -0.66 26.68 -13.75
C HIS A 762 0.82 26.64 -14.15
N GLY A 763 1.20 25.74 -15.07
CA GLY A 763 2.58 25.63 -15.57
C GLY A 763 3.06 26.91 -16.22
N TRP A 764 2.28 27.51 -17.09
CA TRP A 764 2.65 28.78 -17.76
C TRP A 764 2.64 29.96 -16.81
N GLU A 765 1.69 30.06 -15.89
CA GLU A 765 1.71 31.09 -14.84
C GLU A 765 2.98 30.97 -14.01
N LEU A 766 3.32 29.74 -13.62
CA LEU A 766 4.54 29.49 -12.85
C LEU A 766 5.81 29.80 -13.65
N LEU A 767 5.87 29.41 -14.93
CA LEU A 767 6.99 29.72 -15.81
C LEU A 767 7.17 31.25 -15.98
N SER A 768 6.05 31.98 -16.19
CA SER A 768 6.11 33.44 -16.24
C SER A 768 6.66 34.00 -14.93
N ARG A 769 6.22 33.52 -13.79
CA ARG A 769 6.66 33.96 -12.46
C ARG A 769 8.12 33.61 -12.17
N VAL A 770 8.59 32.46 -12.60
CA VAL A 770 10.00 32.04 -12.48
C VAL A 770 10.90 32.94 -13.36
N ARG A 771 10.50 33.24 -14.60
CA ARG A 771 11.22 34.13 -15.50
C ARG A 771 11.28 35.56 -14.94
N LEU A 772 10.21 36.07 -14.33
CA LEU A 772 10.25 37.36 -13.60
C LEU A 772 11.23 37.34 -12.44
N ALA A 773 11.32 36.24 -11.69
CA ALA A 773 12.27 36.08 -10.60
C ALA A 773 13.73 36.07 -11.09
N LEU A 774 13.97 35.65 -12.34
CA LEU A 774 15.26 35.70 -13.04
C LEU A 774 15.48 37.01 -13.80
N SER A 775 14.60 38.00 -13.70
CA SER A 775 14.62 39.28 -14.42
C SER A 775 14.56 39.12 -15.96
N GLN A 776 13.97 38.04 -16.46
CA GLN A 776 13.77 37.75 -17.88
C GLN A 776 12.40 38.28 -18.36
N LEU A 777 12.26 39.60 -18.41
CA LEU A 777 10.95 40.27 -18.59
C LEU A 777 10.29 39.93 -19.92
N ASP A 778 11.02 40.01 -21.05
CA ASP A 778 10.53 39.76 -22.40
C ASP A 778 10.02 38.29 -22.53
N ALA A 779 10.75 37.34 -21.97
CA ALA A 779 10.37 35.94 -21.99
C ALA A 779 9.14 35.66 -21.08
N ALA A 780 9.02 36.38 -19.95
CA ALA A 780 7.84 36.28 -19.10
C ALA A 780 6.59 36.87 -19.81
N GLU A 781 6.78 37.96 -20.57
CA GLU A 781 5.71 38.59 -21.36
C GLU A 781 5.20 37.62 -22.45
N GLU A 782 6.11 37.03 -23.21
CA GLU A 782 5.77 36.06 -24.25
C GLU A 782 4.92 34.90 -23.69
N VAL A 783 5.39 34.25 -22.61
CA VAL A 783 4.68 33.11 -22.01
C VAL A 783 3.29 33.54 -21.49
N SER A 784 3.21 34.70 -20.81
CA SER A 784 1.94 35.19 -20.27
C SER A 784 0.94 35.59 -21.37
N ALA A 785 1.43 36.11 -22.51
CA ALA A 785 0.56 36.44 -23.65
C ALA A 785 0.01 35.16 -24.30
N ARG A 786 0.86 34.16 -24.50
CA ARG A 786 0.47 32.85 -25.02
C ARG A 786 -0.56 32.16 -24.11
N ALA A 787 -0.33 32.19 -22.79
CA ALA A 787 -1.27 31.67 -21.79
C ALA A 787 -2.66 32.38 -21.89
N GLY A 788 -2.67 33.68 -22.13
CA GLY A 788 -3.91 34.47 -22.32
C GLY A 788 -4.72 34.01 -23.53
N ILE A 789 -4.07 33.83 -24.69
CA ILE A 789 -4.74 33.37 -25.92
C ILE A 789 -5.41 32.00 -25.71
N ARG A 790 -4.73 31.08 -25.06
CA ARG A 790 -5.23 29.73 -24.77
C ARG A 790 -6.38 29.74 -23.76
N ALA A 791 -6.26 30.54 -22.70
CA ALA A 791 -7.30 30.66 -21.68
C ALA A 791 -8.61 31.21 -22.29
N GLU A 792 -8.54 32.20 -23.18
CA GLU A 792 -9.73 32.70 -23.87
C GLU A 792 -10.32 31.67 -24.82
N ALA A 793 -9.51 30.89 -25.53
CA ALA A 793 -9.96 29.80 -26.39
C ALA A 793 -10.69 28.70 -25.60
N SER A 794 -10.19 28.33 -24.41
CA SER A 794 -10.78 27.30 -23.56
C SER A 794 -12.13 27.73 -22.95
N ARG A 795 -12.35 29.03 -22.76
CA ARG A 795 -13.50 29.65 -22.05
C ARG A 795 -13.64 29.19 -20.59
N LEU A 796 -12.63 28.53 -20.03
CA LEU A 796 -12.66 28.04 -18.65
C LEU A 796 -12.36 29.19 -17.66
N PRO A 797 -13.18 29.37 -16.62
CA PRO A 797 -12.99 30.49 -15.67
C PRO A 797 -11.64 30.51 -14.97
N LEU A 798 -11.17 29.38 -14.42
CA LEU A 798 -9.93 29.35 -13.67
C LEU A 798 -8.70 29.46 -14.59
N ALA A 799 -8.77 28.93 -15.81
CA ALA A 799 -7.73 29.14 -16.80
C ALA A 799 -7.57 30.63 -17.13
N ARG A 800 -8.69 31.34 -17.32
CA ARG A 800 -8.73 32.81 -17.56
C ARG A 800 -8.17 33.59 -16.37
N ALA A 801 -8.61 33.27 -15.15
CA ALA A 801 -8.10 33.91 -13.93
C ALA A 801 -6.58 33.71 -13.77
N THR A 802 -6.08 32.54 -14.03
CA THR A 802 -4.64 32.19 -13.93
C THR A 802 -3.80 32.91 -14.99
N ALA A 803 -4.30 33.00 -16.21
CA ALA A 803 -3.66 33.77 -17.28
C ALA A 803 -3.61 35.28 -16.97
N ARG A 804 -4.67 35.84 -16.39
CA ARG A 804 -4.69 37.25 -15.91
C ARG A 804 -3.69 37.49 -14.79
N LEU A 805 -3.53 36.55 -13.87
CA LEU A 805 -2.49 36.58 -12.82
C LEU A 805 -1.09 36.65 -13.41
N ALA A 806 -0.78 35.79 -14.40
CA ALA A 806 0.50 35.83 -15.09
C ALA A 806 0.73 37.17 -15.75
N ARG A 807 -0.22 37.62 -16.54
CA ARG A 807 -0.15 38.87 -17.29
C ARG A 807 -0.06 40.08 -16.36
N GLY A 808 -0.88 40.16 -15.32
CA GLY A 808 -0.84 41.25 -14.32
C GLY A 808 0.48 41.29 -13.56
N SER A 809 1.12 40.15 -13.31
CA SER A 809 2.46 40.09 -12.70
C SER A 809 3.53 40.68 -13.62
N VAL A 810 3.43 40.48 -14.93
CA VAL A 810 4.33 41.06 -15.94
C VAL A 810 4.15 42.57 -16.00
N TRP A 811 2.91 43.05 -16.12
CA TRP A 811 2.61 44.51 -16.13
C TRP A 811 3.12 45.23 -14.86
N LEU A 812 2.95 44.58 -13.70
CA LEU A 812 3.49 45.14 -12.45
C LEU A 812 5.04 45.22 -12.51
N ALA A 813 5.72 44.20 -13.06
CA ALA A 813 7.17 44.22 -13.23
C ALA A 813 7.65 45.26 -14.25
N GLN A 814 6.84 45.57 -15.25
CA GLN A 814 7.09 46.68 -16.22
C GLN A 814 6.83 48.07 -15.66
N GLY A 815 6.24 48.16 -14.44
CA GLY A 815 5.94 49.43 -13.77
C GLY A 815 4.50 49.94 -14.01
N ASP A 816 3.71 49.26 -14.82
CA ASP A 816 2.29 49.62 -15.01
C ASP A 816 1.41 48.97 -13.92
N ALA A 817 1.35 49.66 -12.78
CA ALA A 817 0.58 49.23 -11.64
C ALA A 817 -0.94 49.35 -11.88
N ALA A 818 -1.40 50.20 -12.79
CA ALA A 818 -2.81 50.39 -13.06
C ALA A 818 -3.39 49.18 -13.83
N THR A 819 -2.76 48.81 -14.93
CA THR A 819 -3.14 47.62 -15.71
C THR A 819 -2.98 46.33 -14.89
N ALA A 820 -1.92 46.21 -14.06
CA ALA A 820 -1.74 45.08 -13.16
C ALA A 820 -2.86 44.97 -12.14
N LEU A 821 -3.36 46.12 -11.58
CA LEU A 821 -4.47 46.12 -10.65
C LEU A 821 -5.80 45.70 -11.29
N GLU A 822 -6.07 46.17 -12.50
CA GLU A 822 -7.27 45.81 -13.26
C GLU A 822 -7.30 44.30 -13.51
N LEU A 823 -6.21 43.75 -14.05
CA LEU A 823 -6.08 42.29 -14.31
C LEU A 823 -6.16 41.44 -13.04
N ALA A 824 -5.59 41.92 -11.95
CA ALA A 824 -5.62 41.23 -10.67
C ALA A 824 -7.04 41.20 -10.08
N ARG A 825 -7.80 42.29 -10.17
CA ARG A 825 -9.20 42.37 -9.72
C ARG A 825 -10.12 41.48 -10.57
N ASP A 826 -9.95 41.51 -11.88
CA ASP A 826 -10.70 40.63 -12.79
C ASP A 826 -10.39 39.14 -12.49
N ALA A 827 -9.12 38.79 -12.26
CA ALA A 827 -8.73 37.44 -11.85
C ALA A 827 -9.38 37.05 -10.50
N ALA A 828 -9.41 37.95 -9.52
CA ALA A 828 -10.01 37.70 -8.23
C ALA A 828 -11.52 37.48 -8.32
N GLU A 829 -12.23 38.30 -9.14
CA GLU A 829 -13.65 38.17 -9.39
C GLU A 829 -13.98 36.83 -10.06
N ILE A 830 -13.31 36.51 -11.16
CA ILE A 830 -13.51 35.24 -11.88
C ILE A 830 -13.24 34.04 -10.96
N ALA A 831 -12.13 34.01 -10.23
CA ALA A 831 -11.78 32.92 -9.33
C ALA A 831 -12.78 32.85 -8.14
N GLY A 832 -13.27 33.96 -7.64
CA GLY A 832 -14.28 34.01 -6.59
C GLY A 832 -15.63 33.44 -7.06
N GLN A 833 -16.09 33.81 -8.26
CA GLN A 833 -17.30 33.26 -8.88
C GLN A 833 -17.15 31.74 -9.17
N ALA A 834 -15.97 31.32 -9.56
CA ALA A 834 -15.64 29.88 -9.75
C ALA A 834 -15.42 29.10 -8.45
N GLY A 835 -15.51 29.74 -7.28
CA GLY A 835 -15.35 29.08 -5.98
C GLY A 835 -13.93 28.62 -5.67
N ASN A 836 -12.89 29.23 -6.28
CA ASN A 836 -11.49 28.86 -6.02
C ASN A 836 -10.78 29.90 -5.12
N PRO A 837 -10.69 29.68 -3.81
CA PRO A 837 -10.12 30.64 -2.87
C PRO A 837 -8.60 30.79 -2.99
N LEU A 838 -7.89 29.79 -3.54
CA LEU A 838 -6.42 29.86 -3.70
C LEU A 838 -6.03 30.86 -4.80
N ILE A 839 -6.65 30.76 -5.99
CA ILE A 839 -6.39 31.66 -7.09
C ILE A 839 -6.92 33.07 -6.74
N CYS A 840 -8.09 33.15 -6.12
CA CYS A 840 -8.65 34.44 -5.64
C CYS A 840 -7.70 35.13 -4.66
N GLY A 841 -7.20 34.43 -3.63
CA GLY A 841 -6.24 34.98 -2.67
C GLY A 841 -4.91 35.43 -3.29
N ARG A 842 -4.42 34.70 -4.31
CA ARG A 842 -3.21 35.08 -5.08
C ARG A 842 -3.48 36.31 -5.94
N ALA A 843 -4.67 36.44 -6.51
CA ALA A 843 -5.07 37.61 -7.27
C ALA A 843 -5.19 38.86 -6.37
N GLN A 844 -5.78 38.74 -5.19
CA GLN A 844 -5.80 39.79 -4.19
C GLN A 844 -4.40 40.19 -3.70
N LEU A 845 -3.47 39.22 -3.55
CA LEU A 845 -2.08 39.50 -3.23
C LEU A 845 -1.40 40.32 -4.34
N LEU A 846 -1.68 40.04 -5.61
CA LEU A 846 -1.17 40.81 -6.74
C LEU A 846 -1.80 42.21 -6.76
N ALA A 847 -3.13 42.32 -6.55
CA ALA A 847 -3.83 43.62 -6.46
C ALA A 847 -3.27 44.50 -5.34
N GLY A 848 -3.01 43.92 -4.16
CA GLY A 848 -2.37 44.60 -3.07
C GLY A 848 -0.96 45.12 -3.37
N ARG A 849 -0.16 44.36 -4.12
CA ARG A 849 1.16 44.80 -4.61
C ARG A 849 1.05 45.90 -5.62
N ALA A 850 0.09 45.83 -6.55
CA ALA A 850 -0.15 46.86 -7.54
C ALA A 850 -0.62 48.20 -6.88
N LEU A 851 -1.51 48.10 -5.91
CA LEU A 851 -1.94 49.27 -5.11
C LEU A 851 -0.77 49.91 -4.35
N ALA A 852 0.10 49.10 -3.76
CA ALA A 852 1.29 49.57 -3.05
C ALA A 852 2.27 50.30 -4.02
N ALA A 853 2.47 49.74 -5.22
CA ALA A 853 3.31 50.34 -6.26
C ALA A 853 2.71 51.68 -6.78
N ALA A 854 1.37 51.76 -6.85
CA ALA A 854 0.65 52.98 -7.19
C ALA A 854 0.57 54.01 -6.03
N GLY A 855 1.19 53.74 -4.88
CA GLY A 855 1.19 54.66 -3.71
C GLY A 855 -0.09 54.62 -2.87
N GLN A 856 -1.06 53.78 -3.20
CA GLN A 856 -2.36 53.67 -2.52
C GLN A 856 -2.25 52.73 -1.29
N ARG A 857 -1.50 53.19 -0.30
CA ARG A 857 -1.10 52.40 0.87
C ARG A 857 -2.28 51.82 1.67
N GLU A 858 -3.32 52.60 1.96
CA GLU A 858 -4.45 52.11 2.75
C GLU A 858 -5.23 51.02 2.02
N ALA A 859 -5.52 51.20 0.75
CA ALA A 859 -6.17 50.23 -0.08
C ALA A 859 -5.30 48.92 -0.21
N ALA A 860 -3.98 49.07 -0.36
CA ALA A 860 -3.05 47.96 -0.39
C ALA A 860 -3.10 47.13 0.91
N VAL A 861 -3.17 47.77 2.06
CA VAL A 861 -3.25 47.13 3.37
C VAL A 861 -4.53 46.30 3.51
N VAL A 862 -5.67 46.86 3.06
CA VAL A 862 -6.95 46.14 3.10
C VAL A 862 -6.91 44.92 2.20
N GLU A 863 -6.44 45.06 0.96
CA GLU A 863 -6.39 43.98 -0.03
C GLU A 863 -5.42 42.84 0.39
N LEU A 864 -4.22 43.22 0.87
CA LEU A 864 -3.24 42.22 1.38
C LEU A 864 -3.74 41.53 2.65
N GLY A 865 -4.50 42.22 3.50
CA GLY A 865 -5.13 41.63 4.68
C GLY A 865 -6.19 40.60 4.33
N SER A 866 -7.02 40.90 3.33
CA SER A 866 -8.02 39.97 2.77
C SER A 866 -7.34 38.74 2.18
N ALA A 867 -6.34 38.96 1.30
CA ALA A 867 -5.54 37.86 0.73
C ALA A 867 -4.93 36.96 1.80
N GLY A 868 -4.29 37.54 2.82
CA GLY A 868 -3.65 36.80 3.91
C GLY A 868 -4.67 35.98 4.73
N THR A 869 -5.85 36.51 4.99
CA THR A 869 -6.91 35.79 5.72
C THR A 869 -7.43 34.60 4.90
N GLN A 870 -7.73 34.83 3.63
CA GLN A 870 -8.25 33.79 2.72
C GLN A 870 -7.23 32.65 2.52
N LEU A 871 -5.99 32.98 2.19
CA LEU A 871 -4.92 32.00 1.97
C LEU A 871 -4.57 31.22 3.23
N SER A 872 -4.59 31.90 4.40
CA SER A 872 -4.41 31.21 5.70
C SER A 872 -5.57 30.28 6.01
N GLY A 873 -6.80 30.63 5.67
CA GLY A 873 -7.98 29.76 5.82
C GLY A 873 -7.87 28.48 5.00
N CYS A 874 -7.24 28.53 3.84
CA CYS A 874 -6.95 27.38 3.00
C CYS A 874 -5.75 26.54 3.48
N GLY A 875 -4.86 27.09 4.32
CA GLY A 875 -3.60 26.46 4.71
C GLY A 875 -2.44 26.72 3.72
N ALA A 876 -2.55 27.70 2.81
CA ALA A 876 -1.53 28.07 1.83
C ALA A 876 -0.39 28.89 2.49
N ALA A 877 0.57 28.18 3.10
CA ALA A 877 1.54 28.80 4.00
C ALA A 877 2.48 29.82 3.31
N LYS A 878 3.01 29.49 2.12
CA LYS A 878 3.97 30.34 1.39
C LYS A 878 3.32 31.64 0.92
N GLU A 879 2.11 31.57 0.40
CA GLU A 879 1.32 32.70 -0.06
C GLU A 879 0.86 33.59 1.11
N THR A 880 0.46 32.97 2.23
CA THR A 880 0.15 33.69 3.48
C THR A 880 1.37 34.45 4.00
N ASP A 881 2.54 33.82 4.00
CA ASP A 881 3.79 34.49 4.37
C ASP A 881 4.16 35.60 3.39
N ALA A 882 3.84 35.48 2.10
CA ALA A 882 4.05 36.52 1.10
C ALA A 882 3.17 37.76 1.39
N ALA A 883 1.89 37.56 1.67
CA ALA A 883 0.98 38.64 2.07
C ALA A 883 1.48 39.32 3.36
N ALA A 884 1.94 38.56 4.32
CA ALA A 884 2.47 39.08 5.59
C ALA A 884 3.79 39.86 5.36
N ARG A 885 4.64 39.49 4.42
CA ARG A 885 5.85 40.25 4.06
C ARG A 885 5.51 41.58 3.44
N GLU A 886 4.53 41.67 2.53
CA GLU A 886 4.09 42.89 1.91
C GLU A 886 3.43 43.85 2.92
N LEU A 887 2.58 43.35 3.82
CA LEU A 887 2.00 44.14 4.90
C LEU A 887 3.08 44.72 5.83
N ARG A 888 4.13 43.98 6.14
CA ARG A 888 5.28 44.49 6.92
C ARG A 888 6.04 45.59 6.18
N ARG A 889 6.24 45.47 4.87
CA ARG A 889 6.86 46.53 4.04
C ARG A 889 6.06 47.81 4.10
N LEU A 890 4.74 47.69 4.20
CA LEU A 890 3.83 48.82 4.39
C LEU A 890 3.71 49.30 5.85
N GLY A 891 4.57 48.81 6.77
CA GLY A 891 4.66 49.24 8.15
C GLY A 891 3.55 48.73 9.07
N GLN A 892 2.77 47.74 8.63
CA GLN A 892 1.75 47.11 9.48
C GLN A 892 2.41 46.09 10.45
N ARG A 893 2.13 46.25 11.74
CA ARG A 893 2.48 45.24 12.75
C ARG A 893 1.49 44.09 12.66
N ILE A 894 1.87 43.04 11.96
CA ILE A 894 1.12 41.81 12.02
C ILE A 894 1.51 41.10 13.32
N LEU A 895 0.59 41.11 14.28
CA LEU A 895 0.65 40.16 15.38
C LEU A 895 0.62 38.79 14.74
N ARG A 896 1.74 38.04 14.75
CA ARG A 896 1.73 36.66 14.41
C ARG A 896 0.64 36.02 15.30
N ARG A 897 -0.55 35.73 14.75
CA ARG A 897 -1.38 34.69 15.29
C ARG A 897 -0.48 33.44 15.27
N ALA A 898 -0.07 33.01 16.47
CA ALA A 898 0.64 31.75 16.63
C ALA A 898 -0.12 30.75 15.75
N ARG A 899 0.59 30.13 14.82
CA ARG A 899 0.07 28.97 14.11
C ARG A 899 -0.70 28.18 15.14
N ALA A 900 -1.97 27.90 14.89
CA ALA A 900 -2.71 26.88 15.60
C ALA A 900 -2.00 25.54 15.32
N GLN A 901 -0.81 25.38 15.91
CA GLN A 901 -0.20 24.07 16.10
C GLN A 901 -1.02 23.47 17.22
N GLY A 902 -1.56 22.32 16.93
CA GLY A 902 -2.41 21.44 17.67
C GLY A 902 -2.67 21.79 19.14
N THR A 903 -3.85 21.55 19.58
CA THR A 903 -4.30 21.51 20.97
C THR A 903 -3.48 20.47 21.78
N GLY A 904 -2.16 20.60 21.81
CA GLY A 904 -1.25 19.88 22.67
C GLY A 904 -1.07 20.68 23.96
N THR A 905 -1.47 20.15 25.08
CA THR A 905 -1.07 20.61 26.40
C THR A 905 0.35 20.09 26.70
N GLY A 906 1.18 20.88 27.42
CA GLY A 906 2.54 20.47 27.79
C GLY A 906 3.60 20.83 26.73
N VAL A 907 4.73 20.08 26.69
CA VAL A 907 5.90 20.33 25.81
C VAL A 907 5.58 20.28 24.32
N ALA A 908 4.48 19.63 23.93
CA ALA A 908 3.96 19.67 22.55
C ALA A 908 3.50 21.07 22.11
N ALA A 909 3.21 21.98 23.04
CA ALA A 909 2.85 23.38 22.76
C ALA A 909 4.06 24.27 22.40
N LEU A 910 5.28 23.79 22.64
CA LEU A 910 6.51 24.52 22.33
C LEU A 910 6.87 24.43 20.84
N SER A 911 7.27 25.55 20.24
CA SER A 911 7.88 25.57 18.90
C SER A 911 9.20 24.76 18.91
N SER A 912 9.69 24.35 17.72
CA SER A 912 10.98 23.64 17.60
C SER A 912 12.12 24.37 18.28
N ARG A 913 12.17 25.71 18.13
CA ARG A 913 13.21 26.55 18.75
C ARG A 913 13.03 26.69 20.25
N GLU A 914 11.81 26.82 20.76
CA GLU A 914 11.51 26.86 22.20
C GLU A 914 11.82 25.50 22.85
N ARG A 915 11.57 24.40 22.13
CA ARG A 915 11.91 23.05 22.61
C ARG A 915 13.42 22.82 22.70
N GLU A 916 14.18 23.34 21.73
CA GLU A 916 15.64 23.31 21.74
C GLU A 916 16.22 24.10 22.92
N VAL A 917 15.70 25.31 23.19
CA VAL A 917 16.06 26.11 24.35
C VAL A 917 15.69 25.37 25.65
N ALA A 918 14.48 24.80 25.74
CA ALA A 918 14.02 24.06 26.93
C ALA A 918 14.87 22.80 27.19
N ALA A 919 15.29 22.08 26.15
CA ALA A 919 16.19 20.93 26.26
C ALA A 919 17.58 21.32 26.78
N LEU A 920 18.14 22.45 26.34
CA LEU A 920 19.39 22.96 26.82
C LEU A 920 19.30 23.48 28.29
N VAL A 921 18.14 24.00 28.70
CA VAL A 921 17.86 24.35 30.11
C VAL A 921 17.80 23.08 30.95
N ALA A 922 17.13 22.03 30.48
CA ALA A 922 17.02 20.75 31.17
C ALA A 922 18.40 20.08 31.33
N SER A 923 19.32 20.29 30.39
CA SER A 923 20.70 19.83 30.50
C SER A 923 21.58 20.67 31.44
N GLY A 924 21.00 21.63 32.16
CA GLY A 924 21.71 22.46 33.20
C GLY A 924 22.52 23.65 32.64
N LYS A 925 22.44 23.99 31.35
CA LYS A 925 23.24 25.09 30.77
C LYS A 925 22.70 26.47 31.19
N THR A 926 23.58 27.41 31.48
CA THR A 926 23.19 28.81 31.77
C THR A 926 22.71 29.53 30.52
N ASN A 927 21.99 30.68 30.68
CA ASN A 927 21.51 31.48 29.55
C ASN A 927 22.65 31.89 28.60
N ARG A 928 23.80 32.22 29.17
CA ARG A 928 25.04 32.55 28.43
C ARG A 928 25.55 31.38 27.60
N ASN A 929 25.54 30.17 28.17
CA ASN A 929 25.97 28.96 27.45
C ASN A 929 24.98 28.53 26.39
N ILE A 930 23.68 28.76 26.64
CA ILE A 930 22.61 28.49 25.64
C ILE A 930 22.72 29.52 24.51
N ALA A 931 22.94 30.77 24.81
CA ALA A 931 23.13 31.85 23.85
C ALA A 931 24.34 31.55 22.92
N ALA A 932 25.48 31.15 23.51
CA ALA A 932 26.66 30.74 22.76
C ALA A 932 26.40 29.50 21.87
N ALA A 933 25.74 28.48 22.41
CA ALA A 933 25.42 27.23 21.69
C ALA A 933 24.46 27.44 20.52
N LEU A 934 23.57 28.43 20.60
CA LEU A 934 22.52 28.70 19.63
C LEU A 934 22.82 29.93 18.75
N TYR A 935 24.00 30.56 18.91
CA TYR A 935 24.40 31.78 18.20
C TYR A 935 23.42 32.95 18.40
N LEU A 936 22.89 33.14 19.59
CA LEU A 936 21.91 34.15 20.00
C LEU A 936 22.46 35.08 21.09
N SER A 937 21.77 36.19 21.35
CA SER A 937 22.05 37.00 22.51
C SER A 937 21.41 36.44 23.78
N GLU A 938 22.00 36.67 24.97
CA GLU A 938 21.42 36.28 26.24
C GLU A 938 20.00 36.86 26.44
N LYS A 939 19.75 38.08 25.99
CA LYS A 939 18.44 38.73 26.01
C LYS A 939 17.40 38.01 25.13
N THR A 940 17.85 37.41 24.01
CA THR A 940 16.99 36.58 23.13
C THR A 940 16.59 35.29 23.85
N ILE A 941 17.53 34.66 24.57
CA ILE A 941 17.25 33.44 25.36
C ILE A 941 16.27 33.75 26.50
N GLU A 942 16.42 34.87 27.21
CA GLU A 942 15.46 35.32 28.23
C GLU A 942 14.06 35.51 27.67
N SER A 943 13.94 36.08 26.46
CA SER A 943 12.68 36.23 25.77
C SER A 943 12.03 34.89 25.35
N HIS A 944 12.86 33.91 24.97
CA HIS A 944 12.39 32.53 24.70
C HIS A 944 11.94 31.87 26.01
N LEU A 945 12.68 31.99 27.08
CA LEU A 945 12.34 31.41 28.40
C LEU A 945 11.02 31.96 28.93
N ALA A 946 10.82 33.28 28.86
CA ALA A 946 9.55 33.89 29.26
C ALA A 946 8.35 33.28 28.52
N ARG A 947 8.47 33.07 27.17
CA ARG A 947 7.41 32.43 26.36
C ARG A 947 7.23 30.95 26.67
N ILE A 948 8.33 30.23 26.96
CA ILE A 948 8.28 28.81 27.35
C ILE A 948 7.55 28.69 28.70
N TYR A 949 7.87 29.58 29.67
CA TYR A 949 7.24 29.59 30.99
C TYR A 949 5.72 29.85 30.87
N ASP A 950 5.34 30.82 30.04
CA ASP A 950 3.93 31.17 29.76
C ASP A 950 3.18 29.98 29.12
N LYS A 951 3.81 29.31 28.14
CA LYS A 951 3.20 28.18 27.42
C LYS A 951 3.03 26.91 28.24
N LEU A 952 3.94 26.71 29.20
CA LEU A 952 3.96 25.51 30.06
C LEU A 952 3.32 25.77 31.44
N ASP A 953 2.83 26.99 31.65
CA ASP A 953 2.30 27.46 32.93
C ASP A 953 3.28 27.18 34.13
N VAL A 954 4.56 27.55 33.94
CA VAL A 954 5.61 27.36 34.94
C VAL A 954 6.29 28.68 35.27
N HIS A 955 6.67 28.86 36.52
CA HIS A 955 7.24 30.14 36.99
C HIS A 955 8.72 30.03 37.36
N SER A 956 9.37 28.89 37.07
CA SER A 956 10.79 28.74 37.44
C SER A 956 11.53 27.79 36.48
N ARG A 957 12.85 28.02 36.40
CA ARG A 957 13.77 27.17 35.65
C ARG A 957 13.76 25.72 36.12
N ALA A 958 13.64 25.52 37.43
CA ALA A 958 13.57 24.19 38.04
C ALA A 958 12.27 23.46 37.65
N ALA A 959 11.14 24.18 37.60
CA ALA A 959 9.87 23.64 37.16
C ALA A 959 9.89 23.26 35.65
N LEU A 960 10.52 24.08 34.80
CA LEU A 960 10.74 23.73 33.38
C LEU A 960 11.61 22.49 33.25
N THR A 961 12.70 22.39 33.97
CA THR A 961 13.59 21.23 33.99
C THR A 961 12.82 19.96 34.41
N ALA A 962 11.99 20.04 35.45
CA ALA A 962 11.18 18.90 35.90
C ALA A 962 10.16 18.40 34.85
N ILE A 963 9.54 19.32 34.11
CA ILE A 963 8.63 18.96 33.02
C ILE A 963 9.40 18.27 31.88
N MET A 964 10.53 18.87 31.44
CA MET A 964 11.33 18.33 30.36
C MET A 964 11.93 16.95 30.69
N VAL A 965 12.35 16.74 31.94
CA VAL A 965 12.85 15.43 32.40
C VAL A 965 11.73 14.40 32.48
N ARG A 966 10.53 14.77 32.93
CA ARG A 966 9.37 13.85 32.94
C ARG A 966 8.97 13.41 31.54
N GLU A 967 9.01 14.30 30.57
CA GLU A 967 8.71 13.93 29.18
C GLU A 967 9.84 13.18 28.46
N SER A 968 11.09 13.36 28.87
CA SER A 968 12.19 12.54 28.35
C SER A 968 12.22 11.13 28.97
N THR A 969 11.50 10.90 30.06
CA THR A 969 11.35 9.61 30.74
C THR A 969 10.00 8.93 30.50
N SER A 970 9.06 9.63 29.91
CA SER A 970 7.77 9.09 29.40
C SER A 970 7.81 8.91 27.88
#